data_d90ad2e9938046b3e5ac613dc3e6624f
#
_entry.id   d90ad2e9938046b3e5ac613dc3e6624f
#
_cell.length_a   1.000
_cell.length_b   1.000
_cell.length_c   1.000
_cell.angle_alpha   90.00
_cell.angle_beta   90.00
_cell.angle_gamma   90.00
#
_symmetry.space_group_name_H-M   'P 1'
#
loop_
_entity.id
_entity.type
_entity.pdbx_description
1 polymer ?
#
loop_
_entity_poly.entity_id
_entity_poly.type
_entity_poly.pdbx_seq_one_letter_code
_entity_poly.pdbx_strand_id
1 'polypeptide(L)'
;MRCIALSLALIYYFRLPTELDNSKRNDDKTPSREKLGQVLDRTLPDFISTLQGELEKFVNTENFLIPPGVAVNQAIREHIFAIVVCVVTRIPLCIIGDPGQSKTLSFQIVLQNLQGSQLSPKPFCRRLPALDPFFCLGSEYTRSEDVAYVFDRANKREEIYRKIRTDTQCVVFLDEASLPDEKKMVLKVLHHYLDECQVSFVAVANKSFDAANANRMICVYRSLPSSRDQQVLAYGCLGLPITTNNRSQTKSHLDNIIVGLCEGYRRLLVRDVVPKIFHDRDFIYMLRELRFELPAITSTDDQQTSLNGIQPVALLHALEDNFNGINQNQFRSLVELFFQEVNKECPNFRLSTGRHNRNIYRDVPNVLQESMKLDSRRRRLYGRYKLIIDESEDDSAIRLLLQTGILDSDRNRTTIFRMSDFADDADNELRSVEILSSIKLCMEIGKTILMVNTSRIHGSLYDVFNQNFSIMATGDTRKIFSKVSIGAKTVDVIVHEDFQCIVHIKRNELATISAPFLSRFQKYSLSISDFYRIRLQKLPKAEQEVLKNVEKETQSFIEHFGRQYFYGLNDNTLYSCLLSLIETKRNGDYSLFNISHHYTQLTIRSKSFISPNLSNIQQSLFRIVISRLIQIASPESIILKLRTFENTFAQGLSNVYFQEQEHFNIENFLQRLTSKSFTTTTNNESSVGSQNEREIRRTTKVMIFTRTSSYILSMNQRSKYNLIHHNYHENKNQTLNTIGKVVKILNLVSFIDK
;
A
#
# COMPACT_ATOMS: atom_id res chain seq x y z
N MET A 1 -8.87 44.93 -14.28
CA MET A 1 -9.71 43.86 -13.70
C MET A 1 -9.03 42.50 -13.70
N ARG A 2 -8.65 41.89 -14.85
CA ARG A 2 -8.07 40.55 -14.96
C ARG A 2 -6.83 40.33 -14.09
N CYS A 3 -5.82 41.23 -14.14
CA CYS A 3 -4.61 41.11 -13.31
C CYS A 3 -4.94 41.21 -11.82
N ILE A 4 -5.91 42.03 -11.43
CA ILE A 4 -6.34 42.15 -10.03
C ILE A 4 -6.99 40.86 -9.57
N ALA A 5 -7.87 40.25 -10.37
CA ALA A 5 -8.49 38.96 -10.03
C ALA A 5 -7.46 37.84 -9.86
N LEU A 6 -6.48 37.73 -10.77
CA LEU A 6 -5.41 36.75 -10.69
C LEU A 6 -4.50 36.95 -9.46
N SER A 7 -4.17 38.23 -9.14
CA SER A 7 -3.35 38.55 -7.96
C SER A 7 -4.09 38.23 -6.66
N LEU A 8 -5.37 38.62 -6.56
CA LEU A 8 -6.20 38.27 -5.41
C LEU A 8 -6.38 36.75 -5.26
N ALA A 9 -6.50 36.06 -6.39
CA ALA A 9 -6.59 34.61 -6.38
C ALA A 9 -5.31 33.98 -5.81
N LEU A 10 -4.13 34.36 -6.26
CA LEU A 10 -2.86 33.83 -5.83
C LEU A 10 -2.55 34.15 -4.36
N ILE A 11 -2.81 35.39 -3.93
CA ILE A 11 -2.42 35.86 -2.60
C ILE A 11 -3.42 35.43 -1.52
N TYR A 12 -4.71 35.33 -1.84
CA TYR A 12 -5.75 35.06 -0.83
C TYR A 12 -6.60 33.83 -1.15
N TYR A 13 -7.17 33.73 -2.35
CA TYR A 13 -8.17 32.71 -2.67
C TYR A 13 -7.59 31.29 -2.70
N PHE A 14 -6.44 31.08 -3.35
CA PHE A 14 -5.80 29.76 -3.41
C PHE A 14 -5.17 29.33 -2.08
N ARG A 15 -4.97 30.27 -1.16
CA ARG A 15 -4.42 29.99 0.18
C ARG A 15 -5.42 29.39 1.14
N LEU A 16 -6.68 29.37 0.81
CA LEU A 16 -7.72 28.82 1.67
C LEU A 16 -8.01 27.36 1.32
N PRO A 17 -8.11 26.47 2.34
CA PRO A 17 -8.51 25.11 2.11
C PRO A 17 -9.98 25.04 1.69
N THR A 18 -10.31 23.98 0.93
CA THR A 18 -11.69 23.69 0.50
C THR A 18 -12.37 22.67 1.41
N GLU A 19 -11.65 22.13 2.38
CA GLU A 19 -12.20 21.21 3.35
C GLU A 19 -12.95 21.93 4.46
N LEU A 20 -13.99 21.26 4.95
CA LEU A 20 -14.72 21.71 6.14
C LEU A 20 -13.80 21.62 7.35
N ASP A 21 -13.66 22.70 8.09
CA ASP A 21 -13.02 22.69 9.40
C ASP A 21 -13.92 22.00 10.42
N ASN A 22 -13.73 20.70 10.59
CA ASN A 22 -14.50 19.87 11.52
C ASN A 22 -14.33 20.29 13.00
N SER A 23 -13.41 21.19 13.31
CA SER A 23 -13.20 21.71 14.66
C SER A 23 -14.21 22.80 15.04
N LYS A 24 -14.95 23.37 14.09
CA LYS A 24 -15.94 24.42 14.35
C LYS A 24 -17.35 23.85 14.41
N ARG A 25 -17.95 23.92 15.59
CA ARG A 25 -19.35 23.53 15.89
C ARG A 25 -20.41 24.50 15.33
N ASN A 26 -20.22 25.12 14.18
CA ASN A 26 -21.21 26.03 13.61
C ASN A 26 -21.95 25.36 12.45
N ASP A 27 -23.25 25.61 12.37
CA ASP A 27 -24.18 25.12 11.34
C ASP A 27 -23.84 25.54 9.90
N ASP A 28 -22.85 26.39 9.72
CA ASP A 28 -22.40 26.88 8.42
C ASP A 28 -21.30 25.99 7.82
N LYS A 29 -21.72 25.01 7.05
CA LYS A 29 -20.89 23.97 6.40
C LYS A 29 -20.19 24.45 5.11
N THR A 30 -20.11 25.75 4.83
CA THR A 30 -19.48 26.24 3.61
C THR A 30 -17.96 26.37 3.80
N PRO A 31 -17.11 25.81 2.90
CA PRO A 31 -15.66 25.93 2.98
C PRO A 31 -15.19 27.38 2.97
N SER A 32 -14.09 27.69 3.65
CA SER A 32 -13.56 29.08 3.76
C SER A 32 -13.22 29.69 2.40
N ARG A 33 -12.72 28.88 1.47
CA ARG A 33 -12.40 29.31 0.10
C ARG A 33 -13.66 29.72 -0.66
N GLU A 34 -14.74 28.94 -0.52
CA GLU A 34 -16.02 29.24 -1.17
C GLU A 34 -16.65 30.52 -0.62
N LYS A 35 -16.61 30.71 0.71
CA LYS A 35 -17.07 31.97 1.34
C LYS A 35 -16.32 33.18 0.82
N LEU A 36 -14.98 33.10 0.72
CA LEU A 36 -14.20 34.20 0.14
C LEU A 36 -14.56 34.43 -1.33
N GLY A 37 -14.76 33.37 -2.10
CA GLY A 37 -15.22 33.46 -3.49
C GLY A 37 -16.53 34.23 -3.62
N GLN A 38 -17.50 33.92 -2.78
CA GLN A 38 -18.81 34.65 -2.75
C GLN A 38 -18.66 36.12 -2.36
N VAL A 39 -17.76 36.43 -1.43
CA VAL A 39 -17.46 37.83 -1.05
C VAL A 39 -16.78 38.57 -2.21
N LEU A 40 -15.80 37.93 -2.86
CA LEU A 40 -15.12 38.51 -3.99
C LEU A 40 -16.03 38.71 -5.21
N ASP A 41 -16.97 37.79 -5.47
CA ASP A 41 -17.96 37.92 -6.53
C ASP A 41 -18.91 39.11 -6.32
N ARG A 42 -19.19 39.50 -5.07
CA ARG A 42 -20.00 40.69 -4.74
C ARG A 42 -19.25 41.99 -4.98
N THR A 43 -17.93 41.98 -4.75
CA THR A 43 -17.06 43.16 -4.87
C THR A 43 -16.46 43.34 -6.26
N LEU A 44 -16.21 42.21 -6.92
CA LEU A 44 -15.68 42.11 -8.29
C LEU A 44 -16.63 41.22 -9.08
N PRO A 45 -17.66 41.77 -9.72
CA PRO A 45 -18.65 40.97 -10.44
C PRO A 45 -18.00 39.97 -11.39
N ASP A 46 -18.46 38.74 -11.35
CA ASP A 46 -17.94 37.59 -12.12
C ASP A 46 -16.48 37.22 -11.78
N PHE A 47 -16.03 37.40 -10.52
CA PHE A 47 -14.67 37.08 -10.10
C PHE A 47 -14.31 35.61 -10.42
N ILE A 48 -15.15 34.65 -10.03
CA ILE A 48 -14.89 33.23 -10.23
C ILE A 48 -14.86 32.87 -11.71
N SER A 49 -15.82 33.37 -12.50
CA SER A 49 -15.86 33.07 -13.94
C SER A 49 -14.68 33.72 -14.70
N THR A 50 -14.32 34.95 -14.32
CA THR A 50 -13.14 35.65 -14.85
C THR A 50 -11.85 34.90 -14.52
N LEU A 51 -11.70 34.45 -13.25
CA LEU A 51 -10.56 33.67 -12.82
C LEU A 51 -10.41 32.39 -13.61
N GLN A 52 -11.49 31.60 -13.73
CA GLN A 52 -11.47 30.36 -14.50
C GLN A 52 -11.13 30.60 -15.97
N GLY A 53 -11.73 31.59 -16.59
CA GLY A 53 -11.48 31.94 -17.99
C GLY A 53 -10.03 32.41 -18.23
N GLU A 54 -9.44 33.16 -17.32
CA GLU A 54 -8.03 33.61 -17.46
C GLU A 54 -7.06 32.44 -17.19
N LEU A 55 -7.34 31.54 -16.26
CA LEU A 55 -6.55 30.33 -16.06
C LEU A 55 -6.62 29.39 -17.28
N GLU A 56 -7.78 29.28 -17.93
CA GLU A 56 -7.92 28.51 -19.18
C GLU A 56 -7.12 29.11 -20.33
N LYS A 57 -7.12 30.42 -20.45
CA LYS A 57 -6.30 31.15 -21.46
C LYS A 57 -4.81 31.02 -21.16
N PHE A 58 -4.42 31.00 -19.88
CA PHE A 58 -3.03 30.85 -19.48
C PHE A 58 -2.52 29.42 -19.69
N VAL A 59 -3.24 28.43 -19.19
CA VAL A 59 -2.84 27.01 -19.25
C VAL A 59 -3.73 26.27 -20.26
N ASN A 60 -3.29 26.21 -21.49
CA ASN A 60 -3.92 25.48 -22.57
C ASN A 60 -2.85 24.79 -23.44
N THR A 61 -3.27 24.02 -24.41
CA THR A 61 -2.37 23.28 -25.35
C THR A 61 -1.64 24.19 -26.35
N GLU A 62 -2.07 25.44 -26.52
CA GLU A 62 -1.37 26.45 -27.33
C GLU A 62 -0.15 27.00 -26.59
N ASN A 63 -0.30 27.26 -25.29
CA ASN A 63 0.73 27.85 -24.46
C ASN A 63 1.69 26.83 -23.83
N PHE A 64 1.21 25.63 -23.53
CA PHE A 64 1.99 24.56 -22.88
C PHE A 64 1.90 23.23 -23.64
N LEU A 65 3.02 22.53 -23.72
CA LEU A 65 3.05 21.15 -24.13
C LEU A 65 2.62 20.29 -22.93
N ILE A 66 1.43 19.70 -23.02
CA ILE A 66 0.88 18.84 -21.99
C ILE A 66 1.15 17.39 -22.37
N PRO A 67 1.72 16.55 -21.48
CA PRO A 67 1.98 15.15 -21.77
C PRO A 67 0.69 14.37 -22.10
N PRO A 68 0.75 13.37 -23.01
CA PRO A 68 -0.39 12.53 -23.32
C PRO A 68 -0.97 11.85 -22.07
N GLY A 69 -2.29 11.79 -21.95
CA GLY A 69 -2.97 11.19 -20.80
C GLY A 69 -3.02 12.06 -19.54
N VAL A 70 -2.62 13.32 -19.63
CA VAL A 70 -2.80 14.30 -18.56
C VAL A 70 -4.03 15.16 -18.88
N ALA A 71 -5.01 15.13 -17.99
CA ALA A 71 -6.18 15.99 -18.07
C ALA A 71 -5.87 17.36 -17.45
N VAL A 72 -6.05 18.45 -18.21
CA VAL A 72 -5.88 19.81 -17.73
C VAL A 72 -7.15 20.24 -16.98
N ASN A 73 -7.25 19.82 -15.73
CA ASN A 73 -8.33 20.23 -14.84
C ASN A 73 -8.00 21.56 -14.13
N GLN A 74 -8.96 22.09 -13.39
CA GLN A 74 -8.82 23.37 -12.70
C GLN A 74 -7.58 23.41 -11.77
N ALA A 75 -7.31 22.32 -11.07
CA ALA A 75 -6.17 22.27 -10.17
C ALA A 75 -4.81 22.32 -10.86
N ILE A 76 -4.65 21.60 -11.97
CA ILE A 76 -3.42 21.67 -12.77
C ILE A 76 -3.23 23.10 -13.29
N ARG A 77 -4.32 23.76 -13.70
CA ARG A 77 -4.26 25.17 -14.12
C ARG A 77 -3.82 26.09 -12.99
N GLU A 78 -4.41 25.98 -11.81
CA GLU A 78 -4.03 26.74 -10.62
C GLU A 78 -2.57 26.51 -10.22
N HIS A 79 -2.13 25.25 -10.21
CA HIS A 79 -0.75 24.89 -9.85
C HIS A 79 0.26 25.42 -10.88
N ILE A 80 0.05 25.20 -12.18
CA ILE A 80 0.97 25.68 -13.22
C ILE A 80 1.04 27.21 -13.19
N PHE A 81 -0.10 27.89 -13.06
CA PHE A 81 -0.13 29.33 -12.94
C PHE A 81 0.68 29.81 -11.72
N ALA A 82 0.42 29.23 -10.54
CA ALA A 82 1.13 29.60 -9.32
C ALA A 82 2.64 29.34 -9.43
N ILE A 83 3.05 28.19 -9.98
CA ILE A 83 4.46 27.83 -10.15
C ILE A 83 5.14 28.83 -11.10
N VAL A 84 4.57 29.09 -12.28
CA VAL A 84 5.18 30.00 -13.27
C VAL A 84 5.32 31.40 -12.70
N VAL A 85 4.26 31.94 -12.10
CA VAL A 85 4.31 33.30 -11.52
C VAL A 85 5.35 33.38 -10.40
N CYS A 86 5.29 32.43 -9.43
CA CYS A 86 6.17 32.45 -8.27
C CYS A 86 7.64 32.21 -8.64
N VAL A 87 7.91 31.29 -9.57
CA VAL A 87 9.29 31.04 -10.03
C VAL A 87 9.86 32.26 -10.75
N VAL A 88 9.13 32.83 -11.71
CA VAL A 88 9.61 33.99 -12.46
C VAL A 88 9.82 35.23 -11.56
N THR A 89 8.99 35.41 -10.55
CA THR A 89 9.09 36.52 -9.59
C THR A 89 9.95 36.21 -8.36
N ARG A 90 10.47 34.98 -8.24
CA ARG A 90 11.25 34.49 -7.08
C ARG A 90 10.51 34.56 -5.75
N ILE A 91 9.19 34.47 -5.78
CA ILE A 91 8.38 34.38 -4.58
C ILE A 91 8.34 32.91 -4.17
N PRO A 92 8.69 32.54 -2.91
CA PRO A 92 8.62 31.16 -2.45
C PRO A 92 7.19 30.62 -2.50
N LEU A 93 7.04 29.41 -3.00
CA LEU A 93 5.74 28.74 -3.18
C LEU A 93 5.71 27.38 -2.50
N CYS A 94 4.60 27.09 -1.84
CA CYS A 94 4.27 25.74 -1.38
C CYS A 94 2.91 25.30 -1.92
N ILE A 95 2.85 24.12 -2.52
CA ILE A 95 1.60 23.50 -2.98
C ILE A 95 1.23 22.38 -2.00
N ILE A 96 0.07 22.53 -1.36
CA ILE A 96 -0.41 21.64 -0.30
C ILE A 96 -1.64 20.88 -0.79
N GLY A 97 -1.67 19.56 -0.55
CA GLY A 97 -2.82 18.74 -0.89
C GLY A 97 -2.53 17.25 -0.76
N ASP A 98 -3.55 16.42 -0.86
CA ASP A 98 -3.45 14.98 -0.70
C ASP A 98 -2.57 14.31 -1.79
N PRO A 99 -2.11 13.08 -1.52
CA PRO A 99 -1.39 12.29 -2.50
C PRO A 99 -2.21 12.03 -3.77
N GLY A 100 -1.55 12.08 -4.93
CA GLY A 100 -2.22 11.83 -6.21
C GLY A 100 -2.84 13.06 -6.88
N GLN A 101 -2.80 14.23 -6.23
CA GLN A 101 -3.42 15.47 -6.71
C GLN A 101 -2.55 16.26 -7.70
N SER A 102 -1.70 15.60 -8.45
CA SER A 102 -0.91 16.19 -9.56
C SER A 102 0.04 17.33 -9.20
N LYS A 103 0.42 17.49 -7.92
CA LYS A 103 1.30 18.56 -7.45
C LYS A 103 2.68 18.51 -8.12
N THR A 104 3.40 17.40 -7.94
CA THR A 104 4.73 17.17 -8.56
C THR A 104 4.64 17.17 -10.09
N LEU A 105 3.55 16.61 -10.66
CA LEU A 105 3.30 16.61 -12.09
C LEU A 105 3.22 18.04 -12.67
N SER A 106 2.56 18.96 -11.96
CA SER A 106 2.45 20.36 -12.41
C SER A 106 3.82 21.02 -12.49
N PHE A 107 4.72 20.76 -11.52
CA PHE A 107 6.09 21.24 -11.58
C PHE A 107 6.89 20.64 -12.73
N GLN A 108 6.74 19.34 -12.97
CA GLN A 108 7.38 18.65 -14.11
C GLN A 108 6.92 19.23 -15.45
N ILE A 109 5.62 19.54 -15.61
CA ILE A 109 5.08 20.17 -16.82
C ILE A 109 5.73 21.55 -17.01
N VAL A 110 5.86 22.34 -15.95
CA VAL A 110 6.52 23.67 -16.04
C VAL A 110 7.99 23.50 -16.45
N LEU A 111 8.74 22.58 -15.86
CA LEU A 111 10.14 22.31 -16.23
C LEU A 111 10.30 21.91 -17.70
N GLN A 112 9.42 21.04 -18.19
CA GLN A 112 9.45 20.59 -19.59
C GLN A 112 9.15 21.71 -20.58
N ASN A 113 8.43 22.73 -20.16
CA ASN A 113 8.03 23.84 -21.01
C ASN A 113 8.94 25.05 -20.94
N LEU A 114 9.55 25.33 -19.78
CA LEU A 114 10.43 26.49 -19.56
C LEU A 114 11.90 26.10 -19.76
N GLN A 115 12.29 25.92 -21.02
CA GLN A 115 13.63 25.52 -21.45
C GLN A 115 14.41 26.71 -22.11
N GLY A 116 13.88 27.91 -21.99
CA GLY A 116 14.45 29.14 -22.58
C GLY A 116 13.99 29.40 -24.01
N SER A 117 14.48 30.50 -24.60
CA SER A 117 13.99 31.03 -25.86
C SER A 117 14.16 30.12 -27.07
N GLN A 118 15.16 29.23 -27.05
CA GLN A 118 15.43 28.32 -28.17
C GLN A 118 14.80 26.94 -28.03
N LEU A 119 14.79 26.36 -26.82
CA LEU A 119 14.42 24.98 -26.57
C LEU A 119 12.98 24.82 -26.10
N SER A 120 12.32 25.86 -25.61
CA SER A 120 10.92 25.77 -25.18
C SER A 120 10.00 25.40 -26.34
N PRO A 121 9.11 24.39 -26.12
CA PRO A 121 8.30 23.86 -27.22
C PRO A 121 7.25 24.83 -27.75
N LYS A 122 6.80 25.78 -26.92
CA LYS A 122 5.71 26.71 -27.25
C LYS A 122 6.17 28.18 -27.31
N PRO A 123 5.62 28.98 -28.21
CA PRO A 123 6.01 30.40 -28.35
C PRO A 123 5.80 31.20 -27.06
N PHE A 124 4.75 30.92 -26.31
CA PHE A 124 4.51 31.57 -25.01
C PHE A 124 5.66 31.27 -24.04
N CYS A 125 6.07 30.02 -23.90
CA CYS A 125 7.13 29.61 -22.99
C CYS A 125 8.51 30.08 -23.38
N ARG A 126 8.75 30.37 -24.67
CA ARG A 126 10.02 30.97 -25.16
C ARG A 126 10.28 32.40 -24.64
N ARG A 127 9.26 33.06 -24.14
CA ARG A 127 9.37 34.42 -23.53
C ARG A 127 9.65 34.39 -22.05
N LEU A 128 9.70 33.18 -21.47
CA LEU A 128 9.96 32.96 -20.05
C LEU A 128 11.38 32.40 -19.88
N PRO A 129 12.01 32.62 -18.71
CA PRO A 129 13.36 32.14 -18.46
C PRO A 129 13.44 30.62 -18.49
N ALA A 130 14.61 30.08 -18.84
CA ALA A 130 14.91 28.69 -18.66
C ALA A 130 15.02 28.36 -17.17
N LEU A 131 14.62 27.16 -16.77
CA LEU A 131 14.72 26.70 -15.38
C LEU A 131 15.80 25.64 -15.23
N ASP A 132 16.73 25.84 -14.29
CA ASP A 132 17.72 24.84 -13.86
C ASP A 132 17.30 24.30 -12.47
N PRO A 133 16.76 23.07 -12.39
CA PRO A 133 16.18 22.55 -11.17
C PRO A 133 17.22 21.91 -10.23
N PHE A 134 17.11 22.22 -8.95
CA PHE A 134 17.83 21.58 -7.85
C PHE A 134 16.83 20.82 -6.97
N PHE A 135 16.85 19.52 -7.06
CA PHE A 135 15.89 18.66 -6.35
C PHE A 135 16.36 18.34 -4.93
N CYS A 136 15.45 18.49 -4.00
CA CYS A 136 15.56 18.03 -2.62
C CYS A 136 14.34 17.16 -2.31
N LEU A 137 14.55 15.96 -1.79
CA LEU A 137 13.48 15.05 -1.37
C LEU A 137 13.41 15.03 0.15
N GLY A 138 12.26 15.39 0.71
CA GLY A 138 11.98 15.27 2.13
C GLY A 138 11.81 13.81 2.57
N SER A 139 12.40 13.45 3.70
CA SER A 139 12.27 12.15 4.35
C SER A 139 12.41 12.31 5.85
N GLU A 140 12.06 11.30 6.63
CA GLU A 140 12.26 11.28 8.09
C GLU A 140 13.76 11.40 8.50
N TYR A 141 14.67 11.09 7.56
CA TYR A 141 16.12 11.14 7.76
C TYR A 141 16.76 12.42 7.21
N THR A 142 16.00 13.30 6.58
CA THR A 142 16.50 14.57 6.05
C THR A 142 17.09 15.41 7.18
N ARG A 143 18.29 15.96 6.95
CA ARG A 143 18.98 16.87 7.89
C ARG A 143 18.94 18.31 7.36
N SER A 144 19.09 19.27 8.26
CA SER A 144 19.16 20.69 7.88
C SER A 144 20.31 20.98 6.91
N GLU A 145 21.44 20.30 7.09
CA GLU A 145 22.63 20.42 6.24
C GLU A 145 22.39 19.95 4.80
N ASP A 146 21.56 18.91 4.62
CA ASP A 146 21.21 18.37 3.30
C ASP A 146 20.40 19.42 2.51
N VAL A 147 19.45 20.07 3.17
CA VAL A 147 18.64 21.15 2.58
C VAL A 147 19.52 22.35 2.28
N ALA A 148 20.36 22.79 3.23
CA ALA A 148 21.28 23.91 3.03
C ALA A 148 22.24 23.65 1.86
N TYR A 149 22.79 22.45 1.75
CA TYR A 149 23.70 22.08 0.65
C TYR A 149 23.07 22.26 -0.73
N VAL A 150 21.77 21.91 -0.87
CA VAL A 150 21.05 22.07 -2.14
C VAL A 150 20.90 23.57 -2.47
N PHE A 151 20.54 24.40 -1.50
CA PHE A 151 20.43 25.87 -1.71
C PHE A 151 21.77 26.50 -2.01
N ASP A 152 22.84 26.16 -1.32
CA ASP A 152 24.19 26.70 -1.55
C ASP A 152 24.69 26.38 -2.96
N ARG A 153 24.41 25.17 -3.44
CA ARG A 153 24.72 24.81 -4.84
C ARG A 153 23.89 25.62 -5.83
N ALA A 154 22.61 25.78 -5.57
CA ALA A 154 21.72 26.58 -6.42
C ALA A 154 22.14 28.04 -6.46
N ASN A 155 22.48 28.65 -5.30
CA ASN A 155 22.96 29.99 -5.19
C ASN A 155 24.26 30.21 -5.99
N LYS A 156 25.25 29.34 -5.83
CA LYS A 156 26.51 29.38 -6.60
C LYS A 156 26.26 29.30 -8.10
N ARG A 157 25.31 28.46 -8.53
CA ARG A 157 24.95 28.30 -9.94
C ARG A 157 24.24 29.56 -10.48
N GLU A 158 23.32 30.10 -9.69
CA GLU A 158 22.60 31.33 -10.01
C GLU A 158 23.55 32.54 -10.18
N GLU A 159 24.57 32.64 -9.32
CA GLU A 159 25.62 33.66 -9.47
C GLU A 159 26.38 33.55 -10.80
N ILE A 160 26.66 32.33 -11.24
CA ILE A 160 27.32 32.10 -12.53
C ILE A 160 26.40 32.56 -13.65
N TYR A 161 25.11 32.22 -13.63
CA TYR A 161 24.14 32.64 -14.64
C TYR A 161 23.99 34.16 -14.71
N ARG A 162 23.99 34.84 -13.56
CA ARG A 162 23.97 36.32 -13.50
C ARG A 162 25.25 36.94 -14.13
N LYS A 163 26.43 36.36 -13.84
CA LYS A 163 27.71 36.81 -14.39
C LYS A 163 27.78 36.68 -15.91
N ILE A 164 27.30 35.60 -16.47
CA ILE A 164 27.30 35.34 -17.92
C ILE A 164 26.05 35.87 -18.60
N ARG A 165 25.15 36.52 -17.85
CA ARG A 165 23.91 37.17 -18.35
C ARG A 165 23.01 36.22 -19.16
N THR A 166 22.88 34.97 -18.75
CA THR A 166 21.92 34.04 -19.35
C THR A 166 20.53 34.30 -18.80
N ASP A 167 19.52 34.04 -19.63
CA ASP A 167 18.13 34.05 -19.23
C ASP A 167 17.74 32.69 -18.63
N THR A 168 18.50 32.25 -17.60
CA THR A 168 18.29 31.00 -16.89
C THR A 168 18.19 31.28 -15.39
N GLN A 169 17.22 30.70 -14.73
CA GLN A 169 17.00 30.83 -13.30
C GLN A 169 17.10 29.46 -12.60
N CYS A 170 17.82 29.44 -11.49
CA CYS A 170 17.84 28.26 -10.63
C CYS A 170 16.55 28.15 -9.82
N VAL A 171 16.01 26.97 -9.69
CA VAL A 171 14.86 26.67 -8.85
C VAL A 171 15.15 25.50 -7.93
N VAL A 172 15.02 25.69 -6.61
CA VAL A 172 15.07 24.62 -5.63
C VAL A 172 13.68 24.04 -5.51
N PHE A 173 13.57 22.74 -5.77
CA PHE A 173 12.31 21.99 -5.66
C PHE A 173 12.40 21.01 -4.48
N LEU A 174 11.62 21.27 -3.43
CA LEU A 174 11.50 20.40 -2.26
C LEU A 174 10.23 19.54 -2.38
N ASP A 175 10.40 18.29 -2.79
CA ASP A 175 9.28 17.34 -2.83
C ASP A 175 9.11 16.67 -1.48
N GLU A 176 7.87 16.26 -1.15
CA GLU A 176 7.48 15.64 0.11
C GLU A 176 7.94 16.42 1.37
N ALA A 177 7.80 17.72 1.31
CA ALA A 177 8.29 18.64 2.33
C ALA A 177 7.64 18.47 3.73
N SER A 178 6.59 17.66 3.83
CA SER A 178 5.93 17.30 5.11
C SER A 178 6.45 16.03 5.79
N LEU A 179 7.45 15.34 5.20
CA LEU A 179 8.02 14.11 5.77
C LEU A 179 9.16 14.34 6.77
N PRO A 180 10.00 15.39 6.67
CA PRO A 180 11.03 15.64 7.68
C PRO A 180 10.43 15.78 9.08
N ASP A 181 11.14 15.24 10.08
CA ASP A 181 10.68 15.24 11.46
C ASP A 181 10.57 16.68 12.03
N GLU A 182 9.34 17.11 12.28
CA GLU A 182 9.05 18.44 12.84
C GLU A 182 9.75 18.68 14.19
N LYS A 183 9.90 17.63 15.01
CA LYS A 183 10.54 17.74 16.33
C LYS A 183 12.03 18.09 16.21
N LYS A 184 12.69 17.66 15.14
CA LYS A 184 14.09 17.99 14.86
C LYS A 184 14.26 19.36 14.23
N MET A 185 13.17 20.06 13.94
CA MET A 185 13.16 21.41 13.33
C MET A 185 14.02 21.51 12.06
N VAL A 186 14.10 20.45 11.26
CA VAL A 186 14.96 20.32 10.08
C VAL A 186 14.73 21.48 9.09
N LEU A 187 13.48 21.86 8.88
CA LEU A 187 13.09 22.88 7.92
C LEU A 187 13.26 24.32 8.41
N LYS A 188 13.74 24.53 9.66
CA LYS A 188 14.05 25.88 10.16
C LYS A 188 15.16 26.56 9.36
N VAL A 189 16.04 25.79 8.74
CA VAL A 189 17.09 26.27 7.83
C VAL A 189 16.52 27.05 6.64
N LEU A 190 15.29 26.80 6.24
CA LEU A 190 14.62 27.49 5.15
C LEU A 190 14.43 29.00 5.41
N HIS A 191 14.32 29.43 6.68
CA HIS A 191 14.04 30.83 7.01
C HIS A 191 15.00 31.79 6.31
N HIS A 192 16.31 31.54 6.40
CA HIS A 192 17.34 32.37 5.78
C HIS A 192 17.17 32.41 4.24
N TYR A 193 17.03 31.27 3.58
CA TYR A 193 16.94 31.22 2.12
C TYR A 193 15.63 31.80 1.58
N LEU A 194 14.52 31.64 2.32
CA LEU A 194 13.21 32.17 1.92
C LEU A 194 13.12 33.69 2.14
N ASP A 195 13.82 34.23 3.14
CA ASP A 195 13.88 35.68 3.38
C ASP A 195 14.78 36.39 2.35
N GLU A 196 15.84 35.72 1.87
CA GLU A 196 16.77 36.32 0.87
C GLU A 196 16.30 36.18 -0.58
N CYS A 197 15.51 35.14 -0.90
CA CYS A 197 14.94 34.85 -2.23
C CYS A 197 15.98 34.94 -3.39
N GLN A 198 17.23 34.50 -3.17
CA GLN A 198 18.28 34.54 -4.17
C GLN A 198 17.99 33.63 -5.36
N VAL A 199 17.43 32.47 -5.09
CA VAL A 199 16.93 31.46 -6.04
C VAL A 199 15.44 31.23 -5.87
N SER A 200 14.78 30.77 -6.92
CA SER A 200 13.37 30.42 -6.86
C SER A 200 13.17 29.16 -6.01
N PHE A 201 12.09 29.12 -5.24
CA PHE A 201 11.77 27.99 -4.37
C PHE A 201 10.34 27.49 -4.58
N VAL A 202 10.19 26.19 -4.79
CA VAL A 202 8.89 25.52 -4.86
C VAL A 202 8.92 24.30 -3.96
N ALA A 203 7.99 24.22 -3.02
CA ALA A 203 7.78 23.05 -2.18
C ALA A 203 6.46 22.36 -2.51
N VAL A 204 6.42 21.05 -2.33
CA VAL A 204 5.22 20.23 -2.41
C VAL A 204 5.05 19.47 -1.11
N ALA A 205 3.90 19.62 -0.49
CA ALA A 205 3.59 19.05 0.82
C ALA A 205 2.22 18.38 0.85
N ASN A 206 2.04 17.41 1.75
CA ASN A 206 0.73 16.80 2.02
C ASN A 206 0.04 17.42 3.25
N LYS A 207 0.79 18.17 4.05
CA LYS A 207 0.31 18.94 5.20
C LYS A 207 0.91 20.33 5.18
N SER A 208 0.25 21.27 5.85
CA SER A 208 0.79 22.61 6.05
C SER A 208 2.13 22.57 6.77
N PHE A 209 3.01 23.50 6.39
CA PHE A 209 4.20 23.82 7.18
C PHE A 209 3.84 24.45 8.53
N ASP A 210 4.82 24.51 9.43
CA ASP A 210 4.73 25.39 10.60
C ASP A 210 4.45 26.85 10.21
N ALA A 211 3.86 27.62 11.12
CA ALA A 211 3.44 28.99 10.84
C ALA A 211 4.59 29.91 10.40
N ALA A 212 5.81 29.66 10.90
CA ALA A 212 6.97 30.50 10.59
C ALA A 212 7.42 30.32 9.12
N ASN A 213 7.46 29.07 8.62
CA ASN A 213 7.75 28.78 7.23
C ASN A 213 6.58 29.19 6.32
N ALA A 214 5.34 28.90 6.72
CA ALA A 214 4.15 29.20 5.92
C ALA A 214 3.96 30.70 5.66
N ASN A 215 4.39 31.56 6.61
CA ASN A 215 4.32 33.02 6.45
C ASN A 215 5.36 33.59 5.47
N ARG A 216 6.41 32.84 5.15
CA ARG A 216 7.48 33.26 4.22
C ARG A 216 7.22 32.83 2.78
N MET A 217 6.11 32.14 2.52
CA MET A 217 5.81 31.64 1.18
C MET A 217 4.31 31.76 0.86
N ILE A 218 3.99 31.72 -0.41
CA ILE A 218 2.61 31.55 -0.86
C ILE A 218 2.26 30.06 -0.72
N CYS A 219 1.31 29.75 0.15
CA CYS A 219 0.79 28.40 0.30
C CYS A 219 -0.48 28.27 -0.54
N VAL A 220 -0.47 27.39 -1.54
CA VAL A 220 -1.61 27.10 -2.40
C VAL A 220 -2.20 25.75 -1.99
N TYR A 221 -3.44 25.76 -1.54
CA TYR A 221 -4.15 24.56 -1.19
C TYR A 221 -4.89 23.97 -2.39
N ARG A 222 -4.73 22.69 -2.60
CA ARG A 222 -5.49 21.98 -3.61
C ARG A 222 -6.99 21.99 -3.25
N SER A 223 -7.80 22.48 -4.18
CA SER A 223 -9.24 22.37 -4.04
C SER A 223 -9.73 20.94 -4.25
N LEU A 224 -10.76 20.52 -3.49
CA LEU A 224 -11.50 19.32 -3.81
C LEU A 224 -12.02 19.43 -5.26
N PRO A 225 -11.84 18.40 -6.10
CA PRO A 225 -12.26 18.46 -7.47
C PRO A 225 -13.78 18.65 -7.54
N SER A 226 -14.23 19.64 -8.33
CA SER A 226 -15.64 19.75 -8.67
C SER A 226 -16.10 18.52 -9.45
N SER A 227 -17.40 18.27 -9.55
CA SER A 227 -17.92 17.17 -10.37
C SER A 227 -17.44 17.28 -11.81
N ARG A 228 -17.37 18.50 -12.35
CA ARG A 228 -16.85 18.77 -13.70
C ARG A 228 -15.35 18.45 -13.82
N ASP A 229 -14.53 18.86 -12.86
CA ASP A 229 -13.10 18.57 -12.86
C ASP A 229 -12.82 17.07 -12.82
N GLN A 230 -13.62 16.35 -12.07
CA GLN A 230 -13.48 14.91 -11.94
C GLN A 230 -13.87 14.19 -13.25
N GLN A 231 -14.90 14.68 -13.94
CA GLN A 231 -15.26 14.23 -15.28
C GLN A 231 -14.14 14.54 -16.28
N VAL A 232 -13.61 15.77 -16.28
CA VAL A 232 -12.46 16.16 -17.12
C VAL A 232 -11.27 15.20 -16.90
N LEU A 233 -10.96 14.89 -15.63
CA LEU A 233 -9.94 13.90 -15.28
C LEU A 233 -10.26 12.52 -15.87
N ALA A 234 -11.51 12.07 -15.77
CA ALA A 234 -11.94 10.78 -16.26
C ALA A 234 -11.82 10.69 -17.79
N TYR A 235 -12.29 11.71 -18.53
CA TYR A 235 -12.10 11.78 -19.99
C TYR A 235 -10.62 11.72 -20.38
N GLY A 236 -9.76 12.50 -19.72
CA GLY A 236 -8.33 12.47 -20.00
C GLY A 236 -7.68 11.12 -19.71
N CYS A 237 -8.04 10.45 -18.62
CA CYS A 237 -7.52 9.13 -18.28
C CYS A 237 -7.99 8.06 -19.27
N LEU A 238 -9.23 8.15 -19.75
CA LEU A 238 -9.79 7.27 -20.78
C LEU A 238 -9.27 7.59 -22.20
N GLY A 239 -8.56 8.72 -22.38
CA GLY A 239 -8.06 9.15 -23.68
C GLY A 239 -9.15 9.66 -24.63
N LEU A 240 -10.28 10.11 -24.07
CA LEU A 240 -11.41 10.62 -24.82
C LEU A 240 -11.32 12.14 -24.99
N PRO A 241 -11.78 12.71 -26.11
CA PRO A 241 -11.83 14.16 -26.30
C PRO A 241 -12.86 14.77 -25.35
N ILE A 242 -12.51 15.90 -24.75
CA ILE A 242 -13.43 16.66 -23.91
C ILE A 242 -14.35 17.46 -24.83
N THR A 243 -15.60 17.03 -24.99
CA THR A 243 -16.61 17.78 -25.72
C THR A 243 -17.07 18.99 -24.90
N THR A 244 -16.46 20.15 -25.13
CA THR A 244 -16.77 21.40 -24.41
C THR A 244 -18.00 22.14 -24.95
N ASN A 245 -18.55 21.75 -26.07
CA ASN A 245 -19.66 22.47 -26.72
C ASN A 245 -20.72 21.52 -27.21
N ASN A 246 -21.86 21.46 -26.51
CA ASN A 246 -23.19 21.63 -27.07
C ASN A 246 -24.28 21.29 -26.04
N ARG A 247 -25.00 22.31 -25.62
CA ARG A 247 -26.15 22.21 -24.69
C ARG A 247 -27.36 21.45 -25.27
N SER A 248 -27.25 20.84 -26.46
CA SER A 248 -28.36 20.24 -27.19
C SER A 248 -28.13 18.80 -27.70
N GLN A 249 -26.95 18.18 -27.47
CA GLN A 249 -26.76 16.78 -27.83
C GLN A 249 -27.12 15.87 -26.65
N THR A 250 -27.92 14.86 -26.88
CA THR A 250 -28.16 13.74 -25.95
C THR A 250 -26.80 13.17 -25.54
N LYS A 251 -26.54 13.15 -24.22
CA LYS A 251 -25.31 12.55 -23.66
C LYS A 251 -25.16 11.14 -24.20
N SER A 252 -23.97 10.78 -24.61
CA SER A 252 -23.71 9.41 -25.08
C SER A 252 -23.84 8.44 -23.89
N HIS A 253 -24.09 7.18 -24.18
CA HIS A 253 -24.15 6.12 -23.16
C HIS A 253 -22.87 6.07 -22.32
N LEU A 254 -21.69 6.28 -22.95
CA LEU A 254 -20.41 6.33 -22.30
C LEU A 254 -20.28 7.55 -21.36
N ASP A 255 -20.78 8.72 -21.76
CA ASP A 255 -20.80 9.91 -20.90
C ASP A 255 -21.58 9.68 -19.62
N ASN A 256 -22.72 9.00 -19.70
CA ASN A 256 -23.52 8.64 -18.53
C ASN A 256 -22.77 7.67 -17.60
N ILE A 257 -22.07 6.68 -18.15
CA ILE A 257 -21.23 5.78 -17.34
C ILE A 257 -20.13 6.58 -16.64
N ILE A 258 -19.43 7.48 -17.33
CA ILE A 258 -18.35 8.31 -16.75
C ILE A 258 -18.89 9.18 -15.60
N VAL A 259 -20.05 9.78 -15.77
CA VAL A 259 -20.72 10.57 -14.70
C VAL A 259 -20.99 9.69 -13.48
N GLY A 260 -21.55 8.51 -13.69
CA GLY A 260 -21.82 7.55 -12.62
C GLY A 260 -20.54 7.07 -11.89
N LEU A 261 -19.45 6.80 -12.63
CA LEU A 261 -18.16 6.43 -12.03
C LEU A 261 -17.58 7.55 -11.17
N CYS A 262 -17.65 8.79 -11.64
CA CYS A 262 -17.19 9.96 -10.90
C CYS A 262 -18.01 10.16 -9.60
N GLU A 263 -19.30 10.01 -9.67
CA GLU A 263 -20.17 10.14 -8.49
C GLU A 263 -19.98 8.98 -7.51
N GLY A 264 -19.78 7.76 -8.01
CA GLY A 264 -19.44 6.59 -7.18
C GLY A 264 -18.16 6.82 -6.38
N TYR A 265 -17.11 7.35 -7.02
CA TYR A 265 -15.86 7.68 -6.35
C TYR A 265 -16.03 8.82 -5.34
N ARG A 266 -16.77 9.88 -5.66
CA ARG A 266 -17.04 10.97 -4.72
C ARG A 266 -17.76 10.49 -3.46
N ARG A 267 -18.74 9.61 -3.61
CA ARG A 267 -19.45 9.02 -2.47
C ARG A 267 -18.59 8.09 -1.65
N LEU A 268 -17.63 7.41 -2.29
CA LEU A 268 -16.63 6.59 -1.59
C LEU A 268 -15.78 7.46 -0.65
N LEU A 269 -15.35 8.65 -1.10
CA LEU A 269 -14.56 9.56 -0.28
C LEU A 269 -15.31 10.17 0.91
N VAL A 270 -16.61 10.36 0.77
CA VAL A 270 -17.47 11.01 1.80
C VAL A 270 -18.02 10.01 2.81
N ARG A 271 -18.24 8.76 2.41
CA ARG A 271 -18.82 7.75 3.29
C ARG A 271 -17.74 7.02 4.08
N ASP A 272 -17.90 6.91 5.40
CA ASP A 272 -17.06 6.09 6.29
C ASP A 272 -17.30 4.56 6.12
N VAL A 273 -17.75 4.13 4.95
CA VAL A 273 -18.04 2.72 4.65
C VAL A 273 -16.76 1.92 4.46
N VAL A 274 -15.70 2.59 4.09
CA VAL A 274 -14.42 1.95 3.73
C VAL A 274 -13.26 2.70 4.42
N PRO A 275 -12.22 2.01 4.92
CA PRO A 275 -11.04 2.67 5.46
C PRO A 275 -10.46 3.69 4.48
N LYS A 276 -9.93 4.82 4.98
CA LYS A 276 -9.31 5.88 4.16
C LYS A 276 -7.94 5.45 3.60
N ILE A 277 -7.93 4.36 2.85
CA ILE A 277 -6.72 3.82 2.19
C ILE A 277 -6.71 4.05 0.69
N PHE A 278 -7.85 4.49 0.13
CA PHE A 278 -7.98 4.78 -1.30
C PHE A 278 -7.88 6.27 -1.56
N HIS A 279 -7.22 6.61 -2.67
CA HIS A 279 -6.87 7.97 -3.06
C HIS A 279 -7.12 8.16 -4.56
N ASP A 280 -7.00 9.40 -5.04
CA ASP A 280 -7.21 9.75 -6.46
C ASP A 280 -6.41 8.86 -7.43
N ARG A 281 -5.24 8.36 -7.03
CA ARG A 281 -4.47 7.42 -7.85
C ARG A 281 -5.19 6.11 -8.09
N ASP A 282 -5.91 5.57 -7.11
CA ASP A 282 -6.65 4.31 -7.28
C ASP A 282 -7.76 4.48 -8.33
N PHE A 283 -8.46 5.61 -8.30
CA PHE A 283 -9.47 5.97 -9.30
C PHE A 283 -8.84 6.21 -10.69
N ILE A 284 -7.73 6.94 -10.77
CA ILE A 284 -7.01 7.21 -12.02
C ILE A 284 -6.55 5.89 -12.68
N TYR A 285 -5.99 4.96 -11.90
CA TYR A 285 -5.52 3.69 -12.45
C TYR A 285 -6.68 2.78 -12.86
N MET A 286 -7.79 2.78 -12.14
CA MET A 286 -9.03 2.12 -12.56
C MET A 286 -9.49 2.65 -13.93
N LEU A 287 -9.54 3.96 -14.13
CA LEU A 287 -9.92 4.57 -15.40
C LEU A 287 -8.93 4.24 -16.54
N ARG A 288 -7.62 4.24 -16.24
CA ARG A 288 -6.59 3.84 -17.20
C ARG A 288 -6.72 2.38 -17.62
N GLU A 289 -7.14 1.52 -16.72
CA GLU A 289 -7.40 0.11 -17.02
C GLU A 289 -8.62 -0.02 -17.92
N LEU A 290 -9.71 0.67 -17.61
CA LEU A 290 -10.90 0.72 -18.46
C LEU A 290 -10.63 1.27 -19.85
N ARG A 291 -9.61 2.11 -20.02
CA ARG A 291 -9.18 2.60 -21.35
C ARG A 291 -8.81 1.46 -22.31
N PHE A 292 -8.21 0.37 -21.79
CA PHE A 292 -7.82 -0.78 -22.61
C PHE A 292 -9.03 -1.59 -23.10
N GLU A 293 -10.17 -1.46 -22.44
CA GLU A 293 -11.42 -2.08 -22.85
C GLU A 293 -12.17 -1.27 -23.91
N LEU A 294 -11.78 -0.01 -24.12
CA LEU A 294 -12.34 0.83 -25.17
C LEU A 294 -11.65 0.53 -26.50
N PRO A 295 -12.40 0.41 -27.62
CA PRO A 295 -11.82 0.22 -28.92
C PRO A 295 -10.87 1.38 -29.25
N ALA A 296 -9.74 1.06 -29.91
CA ALA A 296 -8.80 2.09 -30.38
C ALA A 296 -9.54 3.04 -31.32
N ILE A 297 -9.48 4.34 -31.09
CA ILE A 297 -10.03 5.36 -31.99
C ILE A 297 -9.13 5.37 -33.22
N THR A 298 -9.44 4.50 -34.20
CA THR A 298 -8.86 4.59 -35.53
C THR A 298 -9.62 5.71 -36.28
N SER A 299 -8.86 6.72 -36.68
CA SER A 299 -9.33 7.84 -37.49
C SER A 299 -10.09 7.34 -38.71
N THR A 300 -11.24 7.94 -38.93
CA THR A 300 -12.11 7.90 -40.11
C THR A 300 -13.28 6.89 -40.13
N ASP A 301 -14.46 7.47 -40.18
CA ASP A 301 -15.75 7.04 -40.73
C ASP A 301 -16.69 6.06 -40.00
N ASP A 302 -16.31 5.41 -38.89
CA ASP A 302 -17.27 4.59 -38.13
C ASP A 302 -17.54 5.09 -36.72
N GLN A 303 -17.97 6.34 -36.60
CA GLN A 303 -18.28 6.95 -35.25
C GLN A 303 -19.51 6.35 -34.55
N GLN A 304 -20.33 5.50 -35.21
CA GLN A 304 -21.58 5.00 -34.63
C GLN A 304 -21.49 3.60 -34.00
N THR A 305 -20.52 2.76 -34.37
CA THR A 305 -20.43 1.37 -33.89
C THR A 305 -19.42 1.12 -32.77
N SER A 306 -18.50 2.03 -32.50
CA SER A 306 -17.44 1.88 -31.45
C SER A 306 -17.80 2.40 -30.07
N LEU A 307 -19.00 2.94 -29.87
CA LEU A 307 -19.48 3.55 -28.61
C LEU A 307 -20.28 2.58 -27.71
N ASN A 308 -20.19 1.28 -27.94
CA ASN A 308 -20.70 0.28 -26.99
C ASN A 308 -19.78 0.29 -25.75
N GLY A 309 -20.12 1.18 -24.85
CA GLY A 309 -19.43 1.59 -23.67
C GLY A 309 -18.78 0.49 -22.82
N ILE A 310 -18.15 0.91 -21.76
CA ILE A 310 -17.57 0.05 -20.71
C ILE A 310 -18.57 -1.04 -20.32
N GLN A 311 -18.14 -2.30 -20.40
CA GLN A 311 -18.99 -3.43 -20.01
C GLN A 311 -19.02 -3.57 -18.48
N PRO A 312 -20.12 -4.02 -17.87
CA PRO A 312 -20.21 -4.22 -16.43
C PRO A 312 -19.12 -5.12 -15.84
N VAL A 313 -18.74 -6.17 -16.56
CA VAL A 313 -17.67 -7.09 -16.15
C VAL A 313 -16.31 -6.40 -16.18
N ALA A 314 -16.04 -5.57 -17.16
CA ALA A 314 -14.80 -4.80 -17.24
C ALA A 314 -14.67 -3.81 -16.07
N LEU A 315 -15.77 -3.14 -15.69
CA LEU A 315 -15.80 -2.29 -14.49
C LEU A 315 -15.51 -3.11 -13.22
N LEU A 316 -16.13 -4.29 -13.07
CA LEU A 316 -15.86 -5.15 -11.92
C LEU A 316 -14.37 -5.52 -11.85
N HIS A 317 -13.78 -5.95 -12.95
CA HIS A 317 -12.36 -6.30 -13.00
C HIS A 317 -11.46 -5.11 -12.67
N ALA A 318 -11.73 -3.93 -13.20
CA ALA A 318 -10.98 -2.72 -12.89
C ALA A 318 -11.10 -2.30 -11.40
N LEU A 319 -12.27 -2.52 -10.77
CA LEU A 319 -12.45 -2.34 -9.33
C LEU A 319 -11.66 -3.37 -8.52
N GLU A 320 -11.70 -4.65 -8.91
CA GLU A 320 -10.93 -5.71 -8.26
C GLU A 320 -9.42 -5.45 -8.34
N ASP A 321 -8.92 -4.96 -9.45
CA ASP A 321 -7.50 -4.66 -9.61
C ASP A 321 -7.04 -3.43 -8.80
N ASN A 322 -7.90 -2.44 -8.56
CA ASN A 322 -7.48 -1.17 -7.97
C ASN A 322 -8.01 -0.90 -6.55
N PHE A 323 -9.08 -1.58 -6.10
CA PHE A 323 -9.74 -1.33 -4.82
C PHE A 323 -9.80 -2.56 -3.89
N ASN A 324 -8.95 -3.54 -4.11
CA ASN A 324 -8.96 -4.83 -3.40
C ASN A 324 -8.15 -4.86 -2.07
N GLY A 325 -7.79 -3.70 -1.52
CA GLY A 325 -7.03 -3.57 -0.27
C GLY A 325 -7.87 -3.64 1.01
N ILE A 326 -9.09 -4.15 0.94
CA ILE A 326 -10.08 -4.23 2.02
C ILE A 326 -10.70 -5.62 2.11
N ASN A 327 -11.40 -5.92 3.21
CA ASN A 327 -12.05 -7.21 3.33
C ASN A 327 -13.18 -7.38 2.30
N GLN A 328 -13.54 -8.62 2.01
CA GLN A 328 -14.50 -8.94 0.94
C GLN A 328 -15.89 -8.31 1.13
N ASN A 329 -16.37 -8.17 2.36
CA ASN A 329 -17.69 -7.57 2.59
C ASN A 329 -17.66 -6.07 2.27
N GLN A 330 -16.61 -5.38 2.71
CA GLN A 330 -16.40 -3.97 2.37
C GLN A 330 -16.20 -3.79 0.86
N PHE A 331 -15.46 -4.70 0.21
CA PHE A 331 -15.26 -4.66 -1.24
C PHE A 331 -16.59 -4.83 -2.01
N ARG A 332 -17.44 -5.76 -1.60
CA ARG A 332 -18.78 -5.92 -2.20
C ARG A 332 -19.62 -4.66 -2.06
N SER A 333 -19.65 -4.06 -0.87
CA SER A 333 -20.37 -2.79 -0.64
C SER A 333 -19.81 -1.65 -1.50
N LEU A 334 -18.50 -1.62 -1.72
CA LEU A 334 -17.86 -0.66 -2.63
C LEU A 334 -18.30 -0.90 -4.09
N VAL A 335 -18.27 -2.12 -4.56
CA VAL A 335 -18.73 -2.47 -5.92
C VAL A 335 -20.19 -2.09 -6.10
N GLU A 336 -21.06 -2.44 -5.15
CA GLU A 336 -22.47 -2.07 -5.17
C GLU A 336 -22.67 -0.56 -5.25
N LEU A 337 -21.88 0.24 -4.51
CA LEU A 337 -21.91 1.69 -4.56
C LEU A 337 -21.62 2.21 -5.98
N PHE A 338 -20.55 1.75 -6.62
CA PHE A 338 -20.22 2.17 -7.98
C PHE A 338 -21.32 1.78 -8.98
N PHE A 339 -21.79 0.53 -8.92
CA PHE A 339 -22.86 0.06 -9.80
C PHE A 339 -24.19 0.80 -9.59
N GLN A 340 -24.54 1.15 -8.35
CA GLN A 340 -25.73 1.95 -8.04
C GLN A 340 -25.65 3.34 -8.68
N GLU A 341 -24.49 4.00 -8.58
CA GLU A 341 -24.34 5.34 -9.14
C GLU A 341 -24.30 5.32 -10.68
N VAL A 342 -23.63 4.35 -11.29
CA VAL A 342 -23.65 4.17 -12.74
C VAL A 342 -25.06 3.85 -13.23
N ASN A 343 -25.81 3.03 -12.50
CA ASN A 343 -27.17 2.63 -12.88
C ASN A 343 -28.18 3.79 -12.82
N LYS A 344 -27.93 4.84 -12.01
CA LYS A 344 -28.76 6.05 -11.99
C LYS A 344 -28.68 6.83 -13.30
N GLU A 345 -27.47 6.92 -13.85
CA GLU A 345 -27.20 7.65 -15.09
C GLU A 345 -27.42 6.77 -16.35
N CYS A 346 -27.25 5.46 -16.20
CA CYS A 346 -27.32 4.48 -17.25
C CYS A 346 -28.18 3.28 -16.80
N PRO A 347 -29.50 3.33 -16.95
CA PRO A 347 -30.39 2.23 -16.58
C PRO A 347 -30.00 0.92 -17.26
N ASN A 348 -30.08 -0.20 -16.54
CA ASN A 348 -29.70 -1.54 -16.96
C ASN A 348 -28.18 -1.85 -17.00
N PHE A 349 -27.32 -0.98 -16.50
CA PHE A 349 -25.92 -1.30 -16.27
C PHE A 349 -25.77 -2.24 -15.08
N ARG A 350 -25.94 -3.54 -15.29
CA ARG A 350 -25.95 -4.57 -14.24
C ARG A 350 -25.08 -5.74 -14.63
N LEU A 351 -24.46 -6.37 -13.62
CA LEU A 351 -23.81 -7.67 -13.80
C LEU A 351 -24.90 -8.70 -14.11
N SER A 352 -24.77 -9.39 -15.24
CA SER A 352 -25.67 -10.48 -15.61
C SER A 352 -25.46 -11.66 -14.66
N THR A 353 -26.28 -11.79 -13.64
CA THR A 353 -26.36 -12.94 -12.78
C THR A 353 -27.10 -14.07 -13.48
N GLY A 354 -26.44 -14.73 -14.44
CA GLY A 354 -26.95 -15.98 -14.99
C GLY A 354 -27.13 -16.99 -13.86
N ARG A 355 -28.21 -17.79 -13.87
CA ARG A 355 -28.53 -18.79 -12.86
C ARG A 355 -27.41 -19.81 -12.54
N HIS A 356 -26.29 -19.80 -13.28
CA HIS A 356 -25.17 -20.72 -13.16
C HIS A 356 -23.85 -20.08 -12.67
N ASN A 357 -23.75 -18.74 -12.57
CA ASN A 357 -22.53 -18.04 -12.14
C ASN A 357 -22.63 -17.59 -10.69
N ARG A 358 -22.35 -18.50 -9.74
CA ARG A 358 -22.34 -18.19 -8.30
C ARG A 358 -21.11 -17.35 -7.84
N ASN A 359 -20.04 -17.25 -8.66
CA ASN A 359 -18.85 -16.45 -8.36
C ASN A 359 -18.52 -15.54 -9.53
N ILE A 360 -19.09 -14.34 -9.52
CA ILE A 360 -18.74 -13.28 -10.48
C ILE A 360 -17.41 -12.61 -10.07
N TYR A 361 -17.11 -12.61 -8.77
CA TYR A 361 -15.90 -12.02 -8.20
C TYR A 361 -14.72 -12.97 -8.35
N ARG A 362 -13.56 -12.42 -8.78
CA ARG A 362 -12.29 -13.17 -8.78
C ARG A 362 -11.74 -13.26 -7.35
N ASP A 363 -11.08 -14.37 -7.02
CA ASP A 363 -10.37 -14.49 -5.75
C ASP A 363 -9.12 -13.61 -5.74
N VAL A 364 -8.85 -12.91 -4.61
CA VAL A 364 -7.76 -11.92 -4.50
C VAL A 364 -6.39 -12.47 -4.90
N PRO A 365 -5.98 -13.70 -4.51
CA PRO A 365 -4.71 -14.26 -4.98
C PRO A 365 -4.64 -14.44 -6.50
N ASN A 366 -5.75 -14.76 -7.16
CA ASN A 366 -5.81 -14.87 -8.63
C ASN A 366 -5.68 -13.49 -9.28
N VAL A 367 -6.36 -12.46 -8.75
CA VAL A 367 -6.22 -11.07 -9.21
C VAL A 367 -4.79 -10.59 -9.08
N LEU A 368 -4.13 -10.87 -7.93
CA LEU A 368 -2.73 -10.55 -7.72
C LEU A 368 -1.83 -11.26 -8.76
N GLN A 369 -2.04 -12.56 -8.99
CA GLN A 369 -1.28 -13.34 -9.97
C GLN A 369 -1.42 -12.74 -11.38
N GLU A 370 -2.64 -12.41 -11.81
CA GLU A 370 -2.88 -11.78 -13.10
C GLU A 370 -2.22 -10.40 -13.19
N SER A 371 -2.27 -9.60 -12.12
CA SER A 371 -1.66 -8.27 -12.09
C SER A 371 -0.12 -8.29 -12.16
N MET A 372 0.50 -9.43 -11.86
CA MET A 372 1.95 -9.62 -11.95
C MET A 372 2.42 -10.10 -13.32
N LYS A 373 1.52 -10.53 -14.20
CA LYS A 373 1.87 -10.94 -15.57
C LYS A 373 2.34 -9.72 -16.36
N LEU A 374 3.50 -9.86 -16.99
CA LEU A 374 4.12 -8.82 -17.82
C LEU A 374 3.65 -8.97 -19.27
N ASP A 375 2.35 -8.81 -19.51
CA ASP A 375 1.82 -8.80 -20.85
C ASP A 375 2.01 -7.41 -21.52
N SER A 376 1.80 -7.35 -22.84
CA SER A 376 1.94 -6.12 -23.62
C SER A 376 0.98 -5.01 -23.20
N ARG A 377 -0.15 -5.35 -22.59
CA ARG A 377 -1.19 -4.40 -22.13
C ARG A 377 -0.83 -3.78 -20.79
N ARG A 378 -0.18 -4.56 -19.90
CA ARG A 378 0.20 -4.16 -18.54
C ARG A 378 1.68 -3.83 -18.40
N ARG A 379 2.35 -3.50 -19.54
CA ARG A 379 3.77 -3.13 -19.48
C ARG A 379 3.97 -2.01 -18.48
N ARG A 380 4.84 -2.25 -17.63
CA ARG A 380 5.43 -1.63 -16.50
C ARG A 380 5.33 -0.12 -16.29
N LEU A 381 5.40 0.68 -17.30
CA LEU A 381 5.25 2.14 -17.22
C LEU A 381 3.84 2.57 -16.81
N TYR A 382 2.88 1.64 -16.77
CA TYR A 382 1.48 1.91 -16.45
C TYR A 382 0.95 1.15 -15.24
N GLY A 383 1.65 0.11 -14.76
CA GLY A 383 1.24 -0.71 -13.62
C GLY A 383 1.93 -0.31 -12.33
N ARG A 384 1.17 -0.07 -11.25
CA ARG A 384 1.75 0.21 -9.93
C ARG A 384 2.40 -1.05 -9.35
N TYR A 385 3.40 -0.87 -8.48
CA TYR A 385 3.90 -1.93 -7.61
C TYR A 385 2.82 -2.41 -6.64
N LYS A 386 3.03 -3.55 -6.00
CA LYS A 386 2.00 -4.23 -5.22
C LYS A 386 2.23 -4.03 -3.73
N LEU A 387 1.13 -3.81 -2.99
CA LEU A 387 1.11 -3.81 -1.54
C LEU A 387 0.21 -4.94 -1.07
N ILE A 388 0.79 -5.88 -0.36
CA ILE A 388 0.06 -6.97 0.28
C ILE A 388 -0.27 -6.53 1.71
N ILE A 389 -1.55 -6.46 2.02
CA ILE A 389 -2.09 -6.25 3.36
C ILE A 389 -2.42 -7.65 3.90
N ASP A 390 -1.55 -8.17 4.74
CA ASP A 390 -1.69 -9.51 5.32
C ASP A 390 -2.65 -9.46 6.50
N GLU A 391 -3.75 -10.18 6.39
CA GLU A 391 -4.74 -10.32 7.46
C GLU A 391 -4.31 -11.38 8.50
N SER A 392 -3.22 -12.10 8.25
CA SER A 392 -2.59 -12.96 9.25
C SER A 392 -1.60 -12.15 10.11
N GLU A 393 -1.40 -12.55 11.35
CA GLU A 393 -0.45 -11.87 12.24
C GLU A 393 0.97 -12.44 12.13
N ASP A 394 1.15 -13.54 11.40
CA ASP A 394 2.35 -14.39 11.40
C ASP A 394 3.06 -14.51 10.04
N ASP A 395 2.79 -13.63 9.09
CA ASP A 395 3.33 -13.66 7.73
C ASP A 395 2.94 -14.92 6.91
N SER A 396 1.88 -15.61 7.29
CA SER A 396 1.45 -16.86 6.62
C SER A 396 1.07 -16.64 5.16
N ALA A 397 0.54 -15.46 4.80
CA ALA A 397 0.22 -15.13 3.42
C ALA A 397 1.45 -15.20 2.52
N ILE A 398 2.62 -14.79 2.98
CA ILE A 398 3.88 -14.87 2.21
C ILE A 398 4.22 -16.33 1.87
N ARG A 399 4.13 -17.21 2.86
CA ARG A 399 4.42 -18.64 2.67
C ARG A 399 3.44 -19.26 1.67
N LEU A 400 2.17 -18.90 1.76
CA LEU A 400 1.14 -19.38 0.85
C LEU A 400 1.34 -18.86 -0.58
N LEU A 401 1.75 -17.60 -0.77
CA LEU A 401 2.08 -17.04 -2.08
C LEU A 401 3.23 -17.80 -2.76
N LEU A 402 4.26 -18.17 -2.00
CA LEU A 402 5.36 -18.99 -2.50
C LEU A 402 4.93 -20.44 -2.80
N GLN A 403 4.15 -21.07 -1.91
CA GLN A 403 3.68 -22.46 -2.08
C GLN A 403 2.68 -22.60 -3.24
N THR A 404 1.89 -21.58 -3.52
CA THR A 404 0.93 -21.59 -4.64
C THR A 404 1.56 -21.22 -5.98
N GLY A 405 2.84 -20.81 -6.00
CA GLY A 405 3.52 -20.39 -7.20
C GLY A 405 3.08 -19.02 -7.74
N ILE A 406 2.34 -18.25 -6.95
CA ILE A 406 2.01 -16.86 -7.29
C ILE A 406 3.29 -16.01 -7.24
N LEU A 407 4.12 -16.25 -6.21
CA LEU A 407 5.50 -15.79 -6.18
C LEU A 407 6.41 -16.97 -6.52
N ASP A 408 7.33 -16.76 -7.47
CA ASP A 408 8.29 -17.79 -7.82
C ASP A 408 9.23 -18.04 -6.64
N SER A 409 9.36 -19.29 -6.22
CA SER A 409 10.26 -19.69 -5.14
C SER A 409 11.73 -19.73 -5.58
N ASP A 410 12.02 -19.62 -6.87
CA ASP A 410 13.39 -19.54 -7.38
C ASP A 410 14.06 -18.25 -6.91
N ARG A 411 15.15 -18.40 -6.14
CA ARG A 411 15.95 -17.26 -5.65
C ARG A 411 16.55 -16.41 -6.78
N ASN A 412 16.65 -16.95 -7.97
CA ASN A 412 17.12 -16.20 -9.15
C ASN A 412 16.04 -15.24 -9.68
N ARG A 413 14.76 -15.51 -9.43
CA ARG A 413 13.62 -14.69 -9.89
C ARG A 413 13.03 -13.83 -8.80
N THR A 414 12.92 -14.34 -7.57
CA THR A 414 12.35 -13.60 -6.43
C THR A 414 13.33 -13.50 -5.29
N THR A 415 13.57 -12.30 -4.80
CA THR A 415 14.42 -12.05 -3.62
C THR A 415 13.58 -11.46 -2.50
N ILE A 416 13.64 -12.06 -1.31
CA ILE A 416 12.91 -11.60 -0.13
C ILE A 416 13.86 -10.80 0.76
N PHE A 417 13.54 -9.52 0.95
CA PHE A 417 14.22 -8.65 1.89
C PHE A 417 13.40 -8.54 3.17
N ARG A 418 13.96 -9.00 4.27
CA ARG A 418 13.34 -8.92 5.59
C ARG A 418 14.26 -8.19 6.56
N MET A 419 13.70 -7.17 7.21
CA MET A 419 14.39 -6.47 8.31
C MET A 419 13.96 -7.04 9.66
N SER A 420 14.85 -6.90 10.63
CA SER A 420 14.60 -7.36 12.00
C SER A 420 13.73 -6.38 12.78
N ASP A 421 12.84 -6.92 13.64
CA ASP A 421 12.04 -6.13 14.58
C ASP A 421 12.80 -5.77 15.87
N PHE A 422 14.01 -6.29 16.05
CA PHE A 422 14.78 -6.04 17.27
C PHE A 422 15.39 -4.63 17.24
N ALA A 423 15.29 -3.93 18.37
CA ALA A 423 15.78 -2.56 18.51
C ALA A 423 17.27 -2.42 18.18
N ASP A 424 18.09 -3.38 18.62
CA ASP A 424 19.54 -3.39 18.35
C ASP A 424 19.91 -3.50 16.87
N ASP A 425 19.04 -4.14 16.07
CA ASP A 425 19.20 -4.22 14.61
C ASP A 425 18.56 -3.02 13.91
N ALA A 426 17.72 -2.28 14.65
CA ALA A 426 16.95 -1.16 14.14
C ALA A 426 17.84 0.00 13.74
N ASP A 427 18.84 0.29 14.53
CA ASP A 427 19.75 1.45 14.36
C ASP A 427 20.97 1.12 13.52
N ASN A 428 21.04 -0.07 12.91
CA ASN A 428 22.15 -0.47 12.07
C ASN A 428 22.03 0.12 10.66
N GLU A 429 22.57 1.33 10.46
CA GLU A 429 22.60 2.02 9.16
C GLU A 429 23.31 1.20 8.09
N LEU A 430 24.38 0.47 8.44
CA LEU A 430 25.14 -0.37 7.51
C LEU A 430 24.27 -1.44 6.87
N ARG A 431 23.38 -2.06 7.67
CA ARG A 431 22.46 -3.07 7.15
C ARG A 431 21.44 -2.48 6.19
N SER A 432 20.96 -1.28 6.46
CA SER A 432 20.07 -0.56 5.54
C SER A 432 20.76 -0.27 4.20
N VAL A 433 22.02 0.15 4.23
CA VAL A 433 22.84 0.40 3.03
C VAL A 433 23.10 -0.89 2.24
N GLU A 434 23.39 -2.01 2.92
CA GLU A 434 23.58 -3.32 2.28
C GLU A 434 22.31 -3.79 1.56
N ILE A 435 21.14 -3.67 2.23
CA ILE A 435 19.84 -4.03 1.65
C ILE A 435 19.55 -3.14 0.44
N LEU A 436 19.73 -1.82 0.54
CA LEU A 436 19.50 -0.90 -0.57
C LEU A 436 20.41 -1.18 -1.75
N SER A 437 21.68 -1.53 -1.50
CA SER A 437 22.63 -1.92 -2.54
C SER A 437 22.21 -3.22 -3.23
N SER A 438 21.68 -4.17 -2.47
CA SER A 438 21.16 -5.43 -3.02
C SER A 438 19.86 -5.21 -3.80
N ILE A 439 18.98 -4.32 -3.34
CA ILE A 439 17.75 -3.91 -4.07
C ILE A 439 18.14 -3.26 -5.40
N LYS A 440 19.14 -2.36 -5.40
CA LYS A 440 19.66 -1.75 -6.62
C LYS A 440 20.07 -2.81 -7.65
N LEU A 441 20.81 -3.82 -7.24
CA LEU A 441 21.20 -4.92 -8.12
C LEU A 441 19.99 -5.68 -8.66
N CYS A 442 18.98 -5.97 -7.81
CA CYS A 442 17.73 -6.59 -8.25
C CYS A 442 16.96 -5.74 -9.27
N MET A 443 17.00 -4.41 -9.14
CA MET A 443 16.39 -3.48 -10.11
C MET A 443 17.10 -3.55 -11.46
N GLU A 444 18.42 -3.60 -11.47
CA GLU A 444 19.24 -3.65 -12.69
C GLU A 444 19.04 -4.95 -13.48
N ILE A 445 18.86 -6.08 -12.80
CA ILE A 445 18.72 -7.41 -13.43
C ILE A 445 17.25 -7.86 -13.60
N GLY A 446 16.27 -7.06 -13.19
CA GLY A 446 14.84 -7.31 -13.42
C GLY A 446 14.22 -8.36 -12.51
N LYS A 447 14.71 -8.54 -11.28
CA LYS A 447 14.12 -9.47 -10.31
C LYS A 447 12.83 -8.93 -9.69
N THR A 448 11.98 -9.85 -9.27
CA THR A 448 10.89 -9.54 -8.33
C THR A 448 11.46 -9.46 -6.92
N ILE A 449 11.18 -8.37 -6.20
CA ILE A 449 11.54 -8.23 -4.80
C ILE A 449 10.28 -8.27 -3.92
N LEU A 450 10.38 -8.96 -2.78
CA LEU A 450 9.39 -8.94 -1.72
C LEU A 450 10.02 -8.29 -0.48
N MET A 451 9.47 -7.17 -0.06
CA MET A 451 9.92 -6.38 1.07
C MET A 451 9.04 -6.64 2.29
N VAL A 452 9.62 -7.17 3.36
CA VAL A 452 8.91 -7.54 4.60
C VAL A 452 9.53 -6.79 5.76
N ASN A 453 8.72 -6.07 6.52
CA ASN A 453 9.18 -5.26 7.66
C ASN A 453 10.30 -4.26 7.29
N THR A 454 10.15 -3.58 6.17
CA THR A 454 11.18 -2.71 5.58
C THR A 454 10.85 -1.22 5.66
N SER A 455 9.94 -0.82 6.53
CA SER A 455 9.45 0.56 6.66
C SER A 455 10.58 1.61 6.73
N ARG A 456 11.69 1.27 7.38
CA ARG A 456 12.86 2.15 7.56
C ARG A 456 13.57 2.55 6.27
N ILE A 457 13.51 1.72 5.23
CA ILE A 457 14.16 2.02 3.94
C ILE A 457 13.18 2.51 2.88
N HIS A 458 11.89 2.64 3.21
CA HIS A 458 10.88 3.08 2.24
C HIS A 458 11.15 4.50 1.72
N GLY A 459 11.64 5.40 2.59
CA GLY A 459 12.03 6.75 2.19
C GLY A 459 13.10 6.78 1.11
N SER A 460 14.09 5.88 1.18
CA SER A 460 15.18 5.77 0.22
C SER A 460 14.73 5.29 -1.17
N LEU A 461 13.60 4.57 -1.25
CA LEU A 461 13.02 4.02 -2.48
C LEU A 461 11.82 4.82 -3.00
N TYR A 462 11.65 6.03 -2.51
CA TYR A 462 10.47 6.82 -2.76
C TYR A 462 10.18 7.08 -4.25
N ASP A 463 11.20 7.46 -5.00
CA ASP A 463 11.11 7.69 -6.44
C ASP A 463 10.85 6.39 -7.21
N VAL A 464 11.41 5.28 -6.74
CA VAL A 464 11.14 3.94 -7.29
C VAL A 464 9.66 3.59 -7.13
N PHE A 465 9.11 3.77 -5.93
CA PHE A 465 7.69 3.49 -5.67
C PHE A 465 6.75 4.43 -6.42
N ASN A 466 7.15 5.68 -6.64
CA ASN A 466 6.43 6.62 -7.48
C ASN A 466 6.55 6.33 -8.97
N GLN A 467 7.49 5.45 -9.35
CA GLN A 467 7.84 5.20 -10.74
C GLN A 467 8.25 6.50 -11.48
N ASN A 468 8.93 7.39 -10.75
CA ASN A 468 9.55 8.59 -11.33
C ASN A 468 10.76 8.16 -12.15
N PHE A 469 10.49 7.71 -13.37
CA PHE A 469 11.50 7.18 -14.26
C PHE A 469 11.96 8.24 -15.26
N SER A 470 13.28 8.38 -15.37
CA SER A 470 13.92 9.10 -16.47
C SER A 470 14.28 8.11 -17.57
N ILE A 471 13.91 8.41 -18.79
CA ILE A 471 14.17 7.53 -19.93
C ILE A 471 15.27 8.17 -20.76
N MET A 472 16.39 7.48 -20.92
CA MET A 472 17.44 7.85 -21.87
C MET A 472 17.36 6.90 -23.07
N ALA A 473 17.22 7.47 -24.25
CA ALA A 473 17.32 6.74 -25.52
C ALA A 473 18.65 7.10 -26.17
N THR A 474 19.51 6.11 -26.42
CA THR A 474 20.77 6.27 -27.15
C THR A 474 20.75 5.25 -28.29
N GLY A 475 20.44 5.72 -29.51
CA GLY A 475 20.19 4.84 -30.66
C GLY A 475 18.99 3.92 -30.40
N ASP A 476 19.16 2.62 -30.63
CA ASP A 476 18.12 1.61 -30.43
C ASP A 476 17.97 1.15 -28.97
N THR A 477 18.85 1.62 -28.07
CA THR A 477 18.82 1.21 -26.66
C THR A 477 18.06 2.23 -25.81
N ARG A 478 17.06 1.74 -25.08
CA ARG A 478 16.27 2.52 -24.13
C ARG A 478 16.62 2.07 -22.72
N LYS A 479 17.17 2.97 -21.91
CA LYS A 479 17.46 2.72 -20.50
C LYS A 479 16.54 3.55 -19.61
N ILE A 480 16.01 2.92 -18.59
CA ILE A 480 15.13 3.52 -17.59
C ILE A 480 15.93 3.70 -16.32
N PHE A 481 15.88 4.90 -15.75
CA PHE A 481 16.57 5.24 -14.52
C PHE A 481 15.58 5.72 -13.45
N SER A 482 15.85 5.39 -12.20
CA SER A 482 15.19 5.96 -11.03
C SER A 482 16.22 6.40 -10.00
N LYS A 483 15.81 7.23 -9.05
CA LYS A 483 16.68 7.70 -7.98
C LYS A 483 16.49 6.86 -6.73
N VAL A 484 17.59 6.48 -6.09
CA VAL A 484 17.61 5.77 -4.81
C VAL A 484 18.52 6.52 -3.86
N SER A 485 18.03 6.80 -2.66
CA SER A 485 18.84 7.45 -1.61
C SER A 485 19.55 6.38 -0.78
N ILE A 486 20.89 6.35 -0.83
CA ILE A 486 21.72 5.42 -0.07
C ILE A 486 22.58 6.24 0.90
N GLY A 487 22.22 6.19 2.18
CA GLY A 487 22.79 7.10 3.17
C GLY A 487 22.47 8.57 2.82
N ALA A 488 23.47 9.43 2.84
CA ALA A 488 23.36 10.85 2.49
C ALA A 488 23.37 11.13 0.96
N LYS A 489 23.53 10.11 0.12
CA LYS A 489 23.67 10.29 -1.34
C LYS A 489 22.48 9.75 -2.10
N THR A 490 21.98 10.51 -3.06
CA THR A 490 21.02 10.03 -4.05
C THR A 490 21.77 9.58 -5.30
N VAL A 491 21.55 8.36 -5.75
CA VAL A 491 22.18 7.76 -6.92
C VAL A 491 21.14 7.40 -7.97
N ASP A 492 21.49 7.57 -9.23
CA ASP A 492 20.68 7.10 -10.34
C ASP A 492 20.90 5.59 -10.52
N VAL A 493 19.82 4.84 -10.61
CA VAL A 493 19.83 3.38 -10.71
C VAL A 493 19.06 2.96 -11.96
N ILE A 494 19.63 2.03 -12.72
CA ILE A 494 18.95 1.42 -13.86
C ILE A 494 17.79 0.56 -13.37
N VAL A 495 16.63 0.70 -13.98
CA VAL A 495 15.46 -0.12 -13.72
C VAL A 495 15.19 -0.98 -14.93
N HIS A 496 15.39 -2.28 -14.77
CA HIS A 496 15.06 -3.24 -15.83
C HIS A 496 13.57 -3.31 -16.05
N GLU A 497 13.18 -3.56 -17.27
CA GLU A 497 11.75 -3.67 -17.59
C GLU A 497 11.03 -4.81 -16.84
N ASP A 498 11.64 -5.89 -16.40
CA ASP A 498 11.04 -6.99 -15.64
C ASP A 498 11.08 -6.82 -14.13
N PHE A 499 11.58 -5.71 -13.64
CA PHE A 499 11.61 -5.46 -12.21
C PHE A 499 10.21 -5.30 -11.62
N GLN A 500 9.91 -6.07 -10.58
CA GLN A 500 8.67 -5.98 -9.80
C GLN A 500 8.99 -5.75 -8.32
N CYS A 501 8.21 -4.92 -7.69
CA CYS A 501 8.32 -4.68 -6.25
C CYS A 501 7.01 -5.00 -5.55
N ILE A 502 7.09 -5.81 -4.51
CA ILE A 502 5.97 -6.16 -3.65
C ILE A 502 6.35 -5.76 -2.24
N VAL A 503 5.53 -4.96 -1.60
CA VAL A 503 5.68 -4.59 -0.18
C VAL A 503 4.64 -5.36 0.62
N HIS A 504 5.08 -6.00 1.67
CA HIS A 504 4.23 -6.70 2.62
C HIS A 504 4.09 -5.89 3.91
N ILE A 505 2.86 -5.73 4.36
CA ILE A 505 2.50 -5.10 5.63
C ILE A 505 1.45 -5.95 6.33
N LYS A 506 1.45 -5.92 7.66
CA LYS A 506 0.39 -6.53 8.47
C LYS A 506 -0.80 -5.58 8.59
N ARG A 507 -1.98 -6.12 8.77
CA ARG A 507 -3.21 -5.32 8.90
C ARG A 507 -3.14 -4.30 10.04
N ASN A 508 -2.55 -4.65 11.17
CA ASN A 508 -2.38 -3.77 12.33
C ASN A 508 -1.42 -2.60 12.07
N GLU A 509 -0.49 -2.72 11.12
CA GLU A 509 0.46 -1.67 10.73
C GLU A 509 -0.18 -0.61 9.82
N LEU A 510 -1.28 -0.96 9.15
CA LEU A 510 -1.91 -0.10 8.14
C LEU A 510 -2.27 1.30 8.65
N ALA A 511 -2.69 1.42 9.92
CA ALA A 511 -3.05 2.69 10.53
C ALA A 511 -1.84 3.62 10.76
N THR A 512 -0.64 3.08 10.83
CA THR A 512 0.61 3.85 11.06
C THR A 512 1.27 4.29 9.77
N ILE A 513 0.87 3.71 8.63
CA ILE A 513 1.48 3.98 7.33
C ILE A 513 0.88 5.25 6.72
N SER A 514 1.75 6.10 6.21
CA SER A 514 1.33 7.37 5.62
C SER A 514 0.50 7.19 4.34
N ALA A 515 -0.52 8.02 4.17
CA ALA A 515 -1.37 8.05 2.98
C ALA A 515 -0.56 8.23 1.67
N PRO A 516 0.51 9.06 1.60
CA PRO A 516 1.36 9.14 0.43
C PRO A 516 1.99 7.81 0.02
N PHE A 517 2.43 7.02 0.98
CA PHE A 517 2.99 5.70 0.72
C PHE A 517 1.93 4.75 0.17
N LEU A 518 0.78 4.64 0.84
CA LEU A 518 -0.33 3.76 0.43
C LEU A 518 -0.83 4.06 -0.99
N SER A 519 -0.86 5.33 -1.39
CA SER A 519 -1.35 5.76 -2.70
C SER A 519 -0.51 5.27 -3.89
N ARG A 520 0.75 4.87 -3.66
CA ARG A 520 1.68 4.45 -4.72
C ARG A 520 1.47 3.03 -5.18
N PHE A 521 0.85 2.22 -4.36
CA PHE A 521 0.72 0.79 -4.58
C PHE A 521 -0.68 0.39 -5.01
N GLN A 522 -0.75 -0.66 -5.79
CA GLN A 522 -1.94 -1.45 -6.00
C GLN A 522 -2.07 -2.39 -4.79
N LYS A 523 -3.18 -2.29 -4.07
CA LYS A 523 -3.38 -2.89 -2.76
C LYS A 523 -4.17 -4.19 -2.84
N TYR A 524 -3.72 -5.22 -2.13
CA TYR A 524 -4.37 -6.51 -2.03
C TYR A 524 -4.44 -6.96 -0.57
N SER A 525 -5.66 -7.13 -0.06
CA SER A 525 -5.88 -7.75 1.26
C SER A 525 -5.91 -9.26 1.09
N LEU A 526 -5.01 -9.97 1.75
CA LEU A 526 -4.88 -11.41 1.68
C LEU A 526 -5.13 -12.06 3.03
N SER A 527 -6.02 -13.03 3.04
CA SER A 527 -6.28 -13.88 4.20
C SER A 527 -6.03 -15.35 3.89
N ILE A 528 -5.80 -16.16 4.91
CA ILE A 528 -5.65 -17.61 4.73
C ILE A 528 -6.94 -18.21 4.15
N SER A 529 -8.09 -17.65 4.49
CA SER A 529 -9.39 -18.07 3.96
C SER A 529 -9.49 -17.93 2.44
N ASP A 530 -8.79 -16.96 1.82
CA ASP A 530 -8.78 -16.80 0.36
C ASP A 530 -8.06 -17.98 -0.31
N PHE A 531 -6.92 -18.40 0.25
CA PHE A 531 -6.17 -19.55 -0.25
C PHE A 531 -6.93 -20.87 0.00
N TYR A 532 -7.60 -21.00 1.13
CA TYR A 532 -8.46 -22.14 1.41
C TYR A 532 -9.57 -22.26 0.37
N ARG A 533 -10.28 -21.16 0.07
CA ARG A 533 -11.34 -21.14 -0.94
C ARG A 533 -10.86 -21.56 -2.33
N ILE A 534 -9.71 -21.06 -2.75
CA ILE A 534 -9.13 -21.42 -4.06
C ILE A 534 -8.80 -22.91 -4.12
N ARG A 535 -8.18 -23.47 -3.06
CA ARG A 535 -7.87 -24.89 -3.04
C ARG A 535 -9.13 -25.75 -2.93
N LEU A 536 -10.11 -25.31 -2.13
CA LEU A 536 -11.40 -25.97 -2.01
C LEU A 536 -12.11 -26.08 -3.37
N GLN A 537 -12.13 -25.00 -4.17
CA GLN A 537 -12.77 -24.99 -5.49
C GLN A 537 -12.11 -25.97 -6.48
N LYS A 538 -10.83 -26.25 -6.31
CA LYS A 538 -10.08 -27.19 -7.17
C LYS A 538 -10.25 -28.66 -6.75
N LEU A 539 -10.85 -28.94 -5.61
CA LEU A 539 -11.18 -30.29 -5.18
C LEU A 539 -12.40 -30.84 -5.93
N PRO A 540 -12.55 -32.20 -6.00
CA PRO A 540 -13.78 -32.83 -6.45
C PRO A 540 -14.98 -32.39 -5.61
N LYS A 541 -16.16 -32.25 -6.22
CA LYS A 541 -17.37 -31.75 -5.52
C LYS A 541 -17.72 -32.52 -4.22
N ALA A 542 -17.53 -33.83 -4.22
CA ALA A 542 -17.75 -34.64 -3.04
C ALA A 542 -16.80 -34.29 -1.89
N GLU A 543 -15.52 -34.04 -2.18
CA GLU A 543 -14.51 -33.63 -1.19
C GLU A 543 -14.74 -32.19 -0.70
N GLN A 544 -15.23 -31.29 -1.58
CA GLN A 544 -15.63 -29.94 -1.18
C GLN A 544 -16.74 -29.97 -0.12
N GLU A 545 -17.73 -30.83 -0.31
CA GLU A 545 -18.86 -30.98 0.62
C GLU A 545 -18.42 -31.56 1.97
N VAL A 546 -17.50 -32.53 1.92
CA VAL A 546 -16.87 -33.10 3.13
C VAL A 546 -16.21 -31.99 3.96
N LEU A 547 -15.36 -31.15 3.34
CA LEU A 547 -14.67 -30.08 4.05
C LEU A 547 -15.60 -28.98 4.56
N LYS A 548 -16.63 -28.61 3.81
CA LYS A 548 -17.66 -27.63 4.27
C LYS A 548 -18.39 -28.13 5.52
N ASN A 549 -18.70 -29.42 5.58
CA ASN A 549 -19.33 -30.00 6.76
C ASN A 549 -18.37 -30.01 7.96
N VAL A 550 -17.10 -30.36 7.76
CA VAL A 550 -16.05 -30.28 8.80
C VAL A 550 -15.88 -28.84 9.28
N GLU A 551 -15.85 -27.85 8.40
CA GLU A 551 -15.79 -26.42 8.73
C GLU A 551 -16.96 -26.02 9.64
N LYS A 552 -18.19 -26.34 9.23
CA LYS A 552 -19.41 -26.03 10.00
C LYS A 552 -19.39 -26.65 11.39
N GLU A 553 -19.04 -27.93 11.50
CA GLU A 553 -18.98 -28.63 12.80
C GLU A 553 -17.86 -28.07 13.69
N THR A 554 -16.74 -27.68 13.10
CA THR A 554 -15.64 -27.03 13.85
C THR A 554 -16.04 -25.66 14.37
N GLN A 555 -16.76 -24.87 13.57
CA GLN A 555 -17.30 -23.58 14.02
C GLN A 555 -18.28 -23.78 15.18
N SER A 556 -19.21 -24.75 15.07
CA SER A 556 -20.13 -25.09 16.15
C SER A 556 -19.41 -25.53 17.45
N PHE A 557 -18.29 -26.26 17.32
CA PHE A 557 -17.46 -26.64 18.46
C PHE A 557 -16.82 -25.40 19.13
N ILE A 558 -16.25 -24.50 18.36
CA ILE A 558 -15.64 -23.26 18.87
C ILE A 558 -16.68 -22.38 19.57
N GLU A 559 -17.87 -22.24 18.99
CA GLU A 559 -18.96 -21.46 19.55
C GLU A 559 -19.51 -22.08 20.84
N HIS A 560 -19.61 -23.41 20.91
CA HIS A 560 -20.08 -24.13 22.10
C HIS A 560 -19.22 -23.84 23.34
N PHE A 561 -17.89 -23.81 23.18
CA PHE A 561 -16.99 -23.54 24.30
C PHE A 561 -16.73 -22.04 24.49
N GLY A 562 -16.92 -21.21 23.46
CA GLY A 562 -16.65 -19.77 23.43
C GLY A 562 -15.25 -19.43 22.88
N ARG A 563 -15.22 -18.57 21.87
CA ARG A 563 -13.98 -18.15 21.17
C ARG A 563 -12.91 -17.59 22.10
N GLN A 564 -13.31 -16.90 23.15
CA GLN A 564 -12.42 -16.26 24.13
C GLN A 564 -11.56 -17.24 24.92
N TYR A 565 -11.91 -18.51 24.94
CA TYR A 565 -11.18 -19.56 25.64
C TYR A 565 -10.17 -20.29 24.78
N PHE A 566 -10.00 -19.87 23.53
CA PHE A 566 -8.94 -20.35 22.65
C PHE A 566 -7.90 -19.24 22.49
N TYR A 567 -6.69 -19.47 22.97
CA TYR A 567 -5.62 -18.47 22.94
C TYR A 567 -5.09 -18.28 21.52
N GLY A 568 -5.08 -17.01 21.05
CA GLY A 568 -4.62 -16.69 19.71
C GLY A 568 -5.56 -17.15 18.59
N LEU A 569 -6.78 -17.58 18.90
CA LEU A 569 -7.78 -17.91 17.90
C LEU A 569 -8.22 -16.62 17.17
N ASN A 570 -7.87 -16.55 15.91
CA ASN A 570 -8.36 -15.55 14.96
C ASN A 570 -9.10 -16.24 13.80
N ASP A 571 -9.66 -15.46 12.90
CA ASP A 571 -10.42 -16.01 11.77
C ASP A 571 -9.55 -16.85 10.83
N ASN A 572 -8.22 -16.63 10.81
CA ASN A 572 -7.29 -17.40 9.99
C ASN A 572 -6.93 -18.75 10.60
N THR A 573 -7.06 -18.94 11.92
CA THR A 573 -6.65 -20.18 12.62
C THR A 573 -7.42 -21.39 12.11
N LEU A 574 -8.75 -21.30 12.02
CA LEU A 574 -9.58 -22.37 11.48
C LEU A 574 -9.20 -22.71 10.04
N TYR A 575 -9.08 -21.70 9.19
CA TYR A 575 -8.75 -21.89 7.77
C TYR A 575 -7.33 -22.42 7.56
N SER A 576 -6.37 -22.11 8.43
CA SER A 576 -5.06 -22.77 8.45
C SER A 576 -5.17 -24.27 8.72
N CYS A 577 -5.97 -24.65 9.71
CA CYS A 577 -6.22 -26.07 10.00
C CYS A 577 -6.88 -26.79 8.82
N LEU A 578 -7.91 -26.20 8.22
CA LEU A 578 -8.62 -26.78 7.08
C LEU A 578 -7.74 -26.84 5.82
N LEU A 579 -6.97 -25.78 5.55
CA LEU A 579 -6.06 -25.73 4.41
C LEU A 579 -5.00 -26.84 4.47
N SER A 580 -4.52 -27.17 5.66
CA SER A 580 -3.55 -28.24 5.87
C SER A 580 -4.10 -29.66 5.63
N LEU A 581 -5.40 -29.81 5.47
CA LEU A 581 -6.06 -31.08 5.08
C LEU A 581 -6.09 -31.28 3.56
N ILE A 582 -5.67 -30.26 2.78
CA ILE A 582 -5.65 -30.33 1.32
C ILE A 582 -4.20 -30.54 0.87
N GLU A 583 -3.94 -31.67 0.23
CA GLU A 583 -2.63 -32.00 -0.33
C GLU A 583 -2.58 -31.74 -1.84
N THR A 584 -1.40 -31.34 -2.30
CA THR A 584 -1.11 -31.20 -3.73
C THR A 584 -0.48 -32.50 -4.22
N LYS A 585 -1.09 -33.16 -5.20
CA LYS A 585 -0.55 -34.34 -5.86
C LYS A 585 0.61 -33.98 -6.77
N ARG A 586 1.45 -34.98 -7.14
CA ARG A 586 2.60 -34.79 -8.03
C ARG A 586 2.22 -34.27 -9.44
N ASN A 587 1.00 -34.51 -9.89
CA ASN A 587 0.46 -34.02 -11.15
C ASN A 587 -0.14 -32.60 -11.06
N GLY A 588 -0.06 -31.94 -9.89
CA GLY A 588 -0.64 -30.61 -9.66
C GLY A 588 -2.10 -30.60 -9.24
N ASP A 589 -2.78 -31.75 -9.19
CA ASP A 589 -4.15 -31.85 -8.69
C ASP A 589 -4.19 -31.81 -7.17
N TYR A 590 -5.33 -31.44 -6.62
CA TYR A 590 -5.57 -31.39 -5.18
C TYR A 590 -6.42 -32.58 -4.74
N SER A 591 -6.15 -33.07 -3.54
CA SER A 591 -6.98 -34.11 -2.88
C SER A 591 -6.97 -33.88 -1.38
N LEU A 592 -7.97 -34.48 -0.71
CA LEU A 592 -7.95 -34.54 0.72
C LEU A 592 -6.82 -35.44 1.20
N PHE A 593 -6.26 -35.08 2.36
CA PHE A 593 -5.25 -35.84 3.07
C PHE A 593 -5.70 -37.31 3.21
N ASN A 594 -4.87 -38.25 2.76
CA ASN A 594 -5.20 -39.67 2.81
C ASN A 594 -4.99 -40.22 4.23
N ILE A 595 -6.08 -40.38 4.93
CA ILE A 595 -6.12 -40.81 6.36
C ILE A 595 -5.57 -42.21 6.56
N SER A 596 -5.46 -43.02 5.49
CA SER A 596 -5.18 -44.47 5.61
C SER A 596 -3.77 -44.80 6.14
N HIS A 597 -2.81 -43.89 6.17
CA HIS A 597 -1.42 -44.19 6.53
C HIS A 597 -0.92 -43.67 7.88
N HIS A 598 -1.58 -42.71 8.53
CA HIS A 598 -0.99 -42.03 9.71
C HIS A 598 -1.79 -42.09 11.03
N TYR A 599 -3.05 -42.52 11.04
CA TYR A 599 -3.90 -42.40 12.24
C TYR A 599 -4.65 -43.68 12.64
N THR A 600 -4.04 -44.82 12.47
CA THR A 600 -4.60 -46.09 12.99
C THR A 600 -4.65 -46.19 14.51
N GLN A 601 -4.05 -45.27 15.25
CA GLN A 601 -3.99 -45.29 16.72
C GLN A 601 -5.08 -44.46 17.45
N LEU A 602 -5.83 -43.62 16.75
CA LEU A 602 -6.93 -42.84 17.36
C LEU A 602 -8.32 -43.44 17.07
N THR A 603 -8.44 -44.75 17.22
CA THR A 603 -9.76 -45.44 17.20
C THR A 603 -10.49 -45.18 18.50
N ILE A 604 -11.07 -44.01 18.65
CA ILE A 604 -11.95 -43.68 19.77
C ILE A 604 -13.39 -43.73 19.28
N ARG A 605 -14.09 -44.80 19.64
CA ARG A 605 -15.53 -44.95 19.42
C ARG A 605 -16.29 -44.11 20.44
N SER A 606 -16.82 -42.95 20.07
CA SER A 606 -17.86 -42.31 20.87
C SER A 606 -18.68 -41.30 20.10
N LYS A 607 -19.99 -41.34 20.34
CA LYS A 607 -21.01 -40.68 19.51
C LYS A 607 -21.47 -39.31 20.00
N SER A 608 -20.97 -38.75 21.09
CA SER A 608 -21.67 -37.65 21.79
C SER A 608 -21.22 -36.21 21.46
N PHE A 609 -20.07 -36.02 20.81
CA PHE A 609 -19.61 -34.69 20.33
C PHE A 609 -19.60 -34.53 18.81
N ILE A 610 -19.91 -35.60 18.10
CA ILE A 610 -19.90 -35.63 16.65
C ILE A 610 -21.35 -35.72 16.20
N SER A 611 -21.77 -34.81 15.33
CA SER A 611 -23.08 -34.89 14.71
C SER A 611 -23.28 -36.29 14.12
N PRO A 612 -24.39 -36.99 14.43
CA PRO A 612 -24.66 -38.34 13.92
C PRO A 612 -24.74 -38.37 12.37
N ASN A 613 -24.80 -37.23 11.73
CA ASN A 613 -24.93 -37.07 10.28
C ASN A 613 -23.60 -37.05 9.52
N LEU A 614 -22.44 -37.04 10.21
CA LEU A 614 -21.13 -37.04 9.57
C LEU A 614 -20.70 -38.43 9.11
N SER A 615 -20.18 -38.50 7.87
CA SER A 615 -19.56 -39.71 7.36
C SER A 615 -18.28 -40.07 8.14
N ASN A 616 -17.80 -41.32 8.07
CA ASN A 616 -16.56 -41.73 8.75
C ASN A 616 -15.34 -40.85 8.36
N ILE A 617 -15.25 -40.42 7.11
CA ILE A 617 -14.19 -39.53 6.63
C ILE A 617 -14.31 -38.15 7.27
N GLN A 618 -15.50 -37.57 7.30
CA GLN A 618 -15.75 -36.26 7.92
C GLN A 618 -15.42 -36.31 9.42
N GLN A 619 -15.78 -37.38 10.11
CA GLN A 619 -15.45 -37.58 11.53
C GLN A 619 -13.93 -37.60 11.76
N SER A 620 -13.18 -38.29 10.90
CA SER A 620 -11.72 -38.38 11.01
C SER A 620 -11.04 -37.03 10.76
N LEU A 621 -11.46 -36.31 9.74
CA LEU A 621 -10.95 -34.96 9.45
C LEU A 621 -11.30 -33.95 10.55
N PHE A 622 -12.53 -34.01 11.06
CA PHE A 622 -12.96 -33.19 12.20
C PHE A 622 -12.07 -33.42 13.42
N ARG A 623 -11.76 -34.70 13.74
CA ARG A 623 -10.85 -35.03 14.85
C ARG A 623 -9.46 -34.42 14.69
N ILE A 624 -8.91 -34.43 13.48
CA ILE A 624 -7.62 -33.82 13.20
C ILE A 624 -7.67 -32.30 13.45
N VAL A 625 -8.70 -31.60 12.96
CA VAL A 625 -8.85 -30.15 13.17
C VAL A 625 -9.02 -29.85 14.66
N ILE A 626 -9.88 -30.56 15.36
CA ILE A 626 -10.11 -30.34 16.78
C ILE A 626 -8.87 -30.64 17.62
N SER A 627 -8.10 -31.68 17.33
CA SER A 627 -6.85 -31.95 18.06
C SER A 627 -5.84 -30.80 17.95
N ARG A 628 -5.80 -30.11 16.81
CA ARG A 628 -4.96 -28.91 16.64
C ARG A 628 -5.50 -27.68 17.40
N LEU A 629 -6.82 -27.50 17.39
CA LEU A 629 -7.44 -26.39 18.14
C LEU A 629 -7.33 -26.60 19.66
N ILE A 630 -7.33 -27.82 20.14
CA ILE A 630 -7.15 -28.12 21.56
C ILE A 630 -5.78 -27.65 22.07
N GLN A 631 -4.76 -27.61 21.25
CA GLN A 631 -3.43 -27.13 21.66
C GLN A 631 -3.43 -25.63 22.06
N ILE A 632 -4.38 -24.86 21.55
CA ILE A 632 -4.57 -23.44 21.91
C ILE A 632 -5.76 -23.20 22.85
N ALA A 633 -6.38 -24.26 23.34
CA ALA A 633 -7.53 -24.16 24.23
C ALA A 633 -7.13 -23.83 25.67
N SER A 634 -7.97 -23.06 26.35
CA SER A 634 -7.78 -22.75 27.77
C SER A 634 -7.89 -24.05 28.62
N PRO A 635 -6.89 -24.36 29.45
CA PRO A 635 -6.93 -25.52 30.31
C PRO A 635 -8.13 -25.55 31.22
N GLU A 636 -8.42 -24.43 31.88
CA GLU A 636 -9.45 -24.32 32.90
C GLU A 636 -10.85 -24.39 32.28
N SER A 637 -11.04 -23.74 31.16
CA SER A 637 -12.37 -23.58 30.57
C SER A 637 -12.75 -24.67 29.57
N ILE A 638 -11.77 -25.28 28.90
CA ILE A 638 -12.00 -26.29 27.87
C ILE A 638 -11.43 -27.66 28.28
N ILE A 639 -10.13 -27.75 28.56
CA ILE A 639 -9.45 -29.05 28.75
C ILE A 639 -9.96 -29.77 29.95
N LEU A 640 -10.14 -29.08 31.11
CA LEU A 640 -10.73 -29.70 32.31
C LEU A 640 -12.19 -30.08 32.09
N LYS A 641 -12.97 -29.28 31.37
CA LYS A 641 -14.34 -29.64 31.00
C LYS A 641 -14.38 -30.89 30.13
N LEU A 642 -13.50 -30.99 29.12
CA LEU A 642 -13.40 -32.17 28.28
C LEU A 642 -13.08 -33.44 29.11
N ARG A 643 -12.31 -33.29 30.17
CA ARG A 643 -11.96 -34.42 31.07
C ARG A 643 -13.12 -34.88 31.92
N THR A 644 -14.07 -34.02 32.23
CA THR A 644 -15.28 -34.38 33.02
C THR A 644 -16.37 -35.01 32.19
N PHE A 645 -16.28 -35.04 30.87
CA PHE A 645 -17.24 -35.74 30.04
C PHE A 645 -16.99 -37.23 30.08
N GLU A 646 -18.04 -38.02 30.25
CA GLU A 646 -18.00 -39.49 30.20
C GLU A 646 -17.74 -40.05 28.79
N ASN A 647 -17.16 -39.26 27.93
CA ASN A 647 -16.95 -39.54 26.53
C ASN A 647 -15.46 -39.78 26.27
N THR A 648 -15.14 -40.97 25.77
CA THR A 648 -13.77 -41.38 25.44
C THR A 648 -13.09 -40.46 24.44
N PHE A 649 -13.84 -39.82 23.52
CA PHE A 649 -13.27 -38.85 22.58
C PHE A 649 -12.85 -37.55 23.30
N ALA A 650 -13.70 -37.01 24.16
CA ALA A 650 -13.38 -35.78 24.91
C ALA A 650 -12.19 -36.03 25.86
N GLN A 651 -12.15 -37.17 26.53
CA GLN A 651 -11.01 -37.58 27.36
C GLN A 651 -9.73 -37.74 26.51
N GLY A 652 -9.86 -38.32 25.31
CA GLY A 652 -8.76 -38.45 24.35
C GLY A 652 -8.18 -37.14 23.93
N LEU A 653 -9.01 -36.13 23.66
CA LEU A 653 -8.57 -34.75 23.34
C LEU A 653 -7.81 -34.10 24.50
N SER A 654 -8.31 -34.28 25.74
CA SER A 654 -7.61 -33.80 26.94
C SER A 654 -6.25 -34.48 27.10
N ASN A 655 -6.15 -35.77 26.84
CA ASN A 655 -4.89 -36.53 26.91
C ASN A 655 -3.89 -36.03 25.83
N VAL A 656 -4.34 -35.81 24.59
CA VAL A 656 -3.50 -35.24 23.52
C VAL A 656 -2.92 -33.92 23.94
N TYR A 657 -3.72 -33.04 24.54
CA TYR A 657 -3.24 -31.74 25.02
C TYR A 657 -2.09 -31.90 26.01
N PHE A 658 -2.18 -32.84 26.98
CA PHE A 658 -1.13 -33.04 27.97
C PHE A 658 0.07 -33.85 27.44
N GLN A 659 -0.13 -34.76 26.52
CA GLN A 659 0.93 -35.61 25.96
C GLN A 659 1.80 -34.90 24.92
N GLU A 660 1.22 -34.00 24.14
CA GLU A 660 1.96 -33.27 23.09
C GLU A 660 2.76 -32.09 23.63
N GLN A 661 2.62 -31.75 24.93
CA GLN A 661 3.44 -30.71 25.56
C GLN A 661 4.81 -31.30 25.93
N GLU A 662 5.75 -31.09 25.05
CA GLU A 662 7.12 -31.60 25.16
C GLU A 662 8.06 -30.76 26.06
N HIS A 663 7.58 -29.75 26.76
CA HIS A 663 8.39 -28.85 27.58
C HIS A 663 7.87 -28.79 29.02
N PHE A 664 8.77 -28.88 29.98
CA PHE A 664 8.46 -28.80 31.39
C PHE A 664 8.53 -27.39 31.96
N ASN A 665 9.25 -26.51 31.32
CA ASN A 665 9.42 -25.10 31.70
C ASN A 665 9.80 -24.24 30.47
N ILE A 666 9.83 -22.94 30.66
CA ILE A 666 10.12 -21.96 29.59
C ILE A 666 11.54 -22.15 29.03
N GLU A 667 12.49 -22.51 29.84
CA GLU A 667 13.88 -22.73 29.43
C GLU A 667 13.98 -23.95 28.50
N ASN A 668 13.33 -25.04 28.84
CA ASN A 668 13.27 -26.23 28.01
C ASN A 668 12.56 -25.97 26.68
N PHE A 669 11.49 -25.15 26.68
CA PHE A 669 10.80 -24.70 25.47
C PHE A 669 11.75 -23.88 24.58
N LEU A 670 12.47 -22.93 25.14
CA LEU A 670 13.41 -22.08 24.42
C LEU A 670 14.59 -22.90 23.82
N GLN A 671 15.13 -23.82 24.57
CA GLN A 671 16.20 -24.71 24.12
C GLN A 671 15.76 -25.55 22.90
N ARG A 672 14.52 -26.06 22.91
CA ARG A 672 13.96 -26.85 21.80
C ARG A 672 13.68 -26.00 20.57
N LEU A 673 13.14 -24.81 20.72
CA LEU A 673 12.94 -23.87 19.61
C LEU A 673 14.28 -23.58 18.91
N THR A 674 15.33 -23.42 19.67
CA THR A 674 16.65 -23.10 19.14
C THR A 674 17.35 -24.30 18.52
N SER A 675 17.18 -25.51 19.05
CA SER A 675 17.75 -26.71 18.46
C SER A 675 17.07 -27.09 17.13
N LYS A 676 15.76 -26.90 17.01
CA LYS A 676 15.03 -27.11 15.73
C LYS A 676 15.45 -26.14 14.63
N SER A 677 15.88 -24.94 14.95
CA SER A 677 16.36 -23.99 13.93
C SER A 677 17.75 -24.36 13.39
N PHE A 678 18.55 -25.16 14.11
CA PHE A 678 19.85 -25.64 13.64
C PHE A 678 19.75 -26.84 12.69
N THR A 679 18.74 -27.69 12.86
CA THR A 679 18.60 -28.91 12.06
C THR A 679 18.03 -28.70 10.66
N THR A 680 17.33 -27.60 10.42
CA THR A 680 16.78 -27.26 9.09
C THR A 680 17.81 -26.67 8.12
N THR A 681 19.00 -26.28 8.58
CA THR A 681 20.05 -25.71 7.74
C THR A 681 21.16 -26.70 7.34
N THR A 682 21.19 -27.91 7.92
CA THR A 682 22.30 -28.87 7.70
C THR A 682 22.01 -29.97 6.68
N ASN A 683 20.81 -30.08 6.12
CA ASN A 683 20.47 -31.18 5.22
C ASN A 683 20.63 -30.87 3.71
N ASN A 684 21.24 -29.77 3.29
CA ASN A 684 21.40 -29.44 1.88
C ASN A 684 22.81 -28.94 1.48
N GLU A 685 23.88 -29.33 2.19
CA GLU A 685 25.23 -29.06 1.68
C GLU A 685 26.12 -30.28 1.85
N SER A 686 26.07 -31.14 0.84
CA SER A 686 27.17 -32.07 0.52
C SER A 686 27.68 -31.73 -0.88
N SER A 687 28.70 -30.88 -0.98
CA SER A 687 29.84 -31.07 -1.93
C SER A 687 30.84 -29.92 -1.81
N VAL A 688 32.01 -30.32 -1.37
CA VAL A 688 33.38 -29.95 -1.82
C VAL A 688 33.76 -28.46 -1.92
N GLY A 689 34.75 -28.08 -1.05
CA GLY A 689 35.81 -27.18 -1.48
C GLY A 689 36.06 -25.92 -0.68
N SER A 690 37.13 -25.98 0.03
CA SER A 690 38.07 -24.94 0.48
C SER A 690 37.87 -24.29 1.85
N GLN A 691 38.84 -24.58 2.69
CA GLN A 691 39.20 -23.97 3.95
C GLN A 691 39.36 -22.45 3.79
N ASN A 692 38.52 -21.71 4.46
CA ASN A 692 38.67 -20.35 5.01
C ASN A 692 37.32 -19.61 5.13
N GLU A 693 36.33 -20.28 5.62
CA GLU A 693 35.13 -19.57 6.09
C GLU A 693 35.24 -19.35 7.61
N ARG A 694 35.47 -18.11 7.99
CA ARG A 694 35.19 -17.65 9.35
C ARG A 694 33.74 -18.01 9.64
N GLU A 695 33.54 -18.95 10.57
CA GLU A 695 32.20 -19.21 11.15
C GLU A 695 31.59 -17.88 11.60
N ILE A 696 30.73 -17.32 10.77
CA ILE A 696 29.82 -16.25 11.19
C ILE A 696 28.80 -16.97 12.08
N ARG A 697 29.04 -16.91 13.38
CA ARG A 697 28.07 -17.37 14.39
C ARG A 697 26.77 -16.60 14.18
N ARG A 698 25.83 -17.21 13.47
CA ARG A 698 24.48 -16.67 13.32
C ARG A 698 23.79 -16.74 14.67
N THR A 699 23.69 -15.61 15.34
CA THR A 699 22.92 -15.46 16.58
C THR A 699 21.43 -15.51 16.27
N THR A 700 20.71 -16.48 16.84
CA THR A 700 19.24 -16.56 16.70
C THR A 700 18.61 -15.71 17.80
N LYS A 701 17.90 -14.66 17.42
CA LYS A 701 17.10 -13.84 18.35
C LYS A 701 15.67 -14.39 18.39
N VAL A 702 15.16 -14.64 19.58
CA VAL A 702 13.79 -15.14 19.81
C VAL A 702 13.03 -14.10 20.60
N MET A 703 11.89 -13.65 20.07
CA MET A 703 10.96 -12.76 20.77
C MET A 703 9.74 -13.57 21.21
N ILE A 704 9.47 -13.61 22.49
CA ILE A 704 8.33 -14.29 23.05
C ILE A 704 7.33 -13.26 23.55
N PHE A 705 6.13 -13.30 22.99
CA PHE A 705 4.99 -12.52 23.42
C PHE A 705 4.11 -13.39 24.29
N THR A 706 3.96 -13.04 25.56
CA THR A 706 3.09 -13.78 26.48
C THR A 706 1.99 -12.86 27.00
N ARG A 707 0.74 -13.32 27.07
CA ARG A 707 -0.35 -12.61 27.75
C ARG A 707 -0.45 -13.12 29.18
N THR A 708 -0.49 -12.22 30.17
CA THR A 708 -0.93 -12.57 31.52
C THR A 708 -2.41 -12.28 31.67
N SER A 709 -3.18 -13.24 32.04
CA SER A 709 -4.43 -12.94 32.71
C SER A 709 -4.13 -12.67 34.19
N SER A 710 -4.56 -11.50 34.66
CA SER A 710 -4.26 -10.99 35.99
C SER A 710 -4.79 -11.86 37.15
N TYR A 711 -5.51 -12.94 36.85
CA TYR A 711 -6.17 -13.81 37.84
C TYR A 711 -5.41 -15.10 38.19
N ILE A 712 -4.35 -15.45 37.48
CA ILE A 712 -3.81 -16.83 37.51
C ILE A 712 -2.46 -16.95 38.24
N LEU A 713 -1.74 -15.86 38.48
CA LEU A 713 -0.44 -15.94 39.13
C LEU A 713 -0.58 -15.75 40.66
N SER A 714 -0.30 -16.81 41.41
CA SER A 714 -0.10 -16.70 42.87
C SER A 714 1.06 -15.76 43.16
N MET A 715 1.08 -15.13 44.37
CA MET A 715 2.18 -14.24 44.76
C MET A 715 3.58 -14.91 44.69
N ASN A 716 3.65 -16.22 44.89
CA ASN A 716 4.90 -16.98 44.81
C ASN A 716 5.39 -17.15 43.35
N GLN A 717 4.49 -17.20 42.40
CA GLN A 717 4.86 -17.25 40.99
C GLN A 717 5.32 -15.90 40.47
N ARG A 718 4.69 -14.80 40.91
CA ARG A 718 5.17 -13.44 40.61
C ARG A 718 6.60 -13.19 41.10
N SER A 719 6.97 -13.71 42.27
CA SER A 719 8.34 -13.59 42.77
C SER A 719 9.36 -14.39 41.95
N LYS A 720 9.00 -15.57 41.47
CA LYS A 720 9.85 -16.37 40.55
C LYS A 720 10.10 -15.65 39.23
N TYR A 721 9.09 -15.00 38.67
CA TYR A 721 9.25 -14.23 37.42
C TYR A 721 10.05 -12.95 37.59
N ASN A 722 9.88 -12.27 38.72
CA ASN A 722 10.74 -11.13 39.08
C ASN A 722 12.20 -11.58 39.23
N LEU A 723 12.45 -12.75 39.76
CA LEU A 723 13.80 -13.33 39.87
C LEU A 723 14.41 -13.64 38.49
N ILE A 724 13.63 -14.16 37.57
CA ILE A 724 14.05 -14.40 36.17
C ILE A 724 14.36 -13.08 35.47
N HIS A 725 13.56 -12.05 35.70
CA HIS A 725 13.79 -10.72 35.14
C HIS A 725 15.01 -10.04 35.77
N HIS A 726 15.24 -10.23 37.07
CA HIS A 726 16.39 -9.68 37.79
C HIS A 726 17.69 -10.40 37.38
N ASN A 727 17.69 -11.73 37.31
CA ASN A 727 18.82 -12.51 36.83
C ASN A 727 19.16 -12.24 35.36
N TYR A 728 18.16 -11.86 34.58
CA TYR A 728 18.35 -11.44 33.20
C TYR A 728 19.11 -10.11 33.10
N HIS A 729 18.87 -9.18 33.99
CA HIS A 729 19.60 -7.90 34.07
C HIS A 729 21.03 -8.04 34.61
N GLU A 730 21.27 -8.91 35.61
CA GLU A 730 22.58 -9.10 36.21
C GLU A 730 23.50 -9.99 35.37
N ASN A 731 22.98 -10.97 34.60
CA ASN A 731 23.78 -11.86 33.75
C ASN A 731 23.89 -11.41 32.29
N LYS A 732 23.69 -10.11 32.03
CA LYS A 732 23.67 -9.54 30.67
C LYS A 732 24.90 -9.86 29.82
N ASN A 733 26.05 -10.12 30.44
CA ASN A 733 27.31 -10.33 29.73
C ASN A 733 27.71 -11.80 29.53
N GLN A 734 27.16 -12.75 30.24
CA GLN A 734 27.58 -14.15 30.14
C GLN A 734 26.61 -15.03 29.34
N THR A 735 25.30 -14.84 29.49
CA THR A 735 24.28 -15.67 28.77
C THR A 735 24.00 -15.16 27.37
N LEU A 736 24.13 -13.86 27.10
CA LEU A 736 23.95 -13.29 25.79
C LEU A 736 25.07 -13.67 24.81
N ASN A 737 26.30 -13.82 25.30
CA ASN A 737 27.45 -14.17 24.48
C ASN A 737 27.46 -15.65 24.05
N THR A 738 26.81 -16.54 24.79
CA THR A 738 26.83 -17.99 24.50
C THR A 738 25.72 -18.42 23.57
N ILE A 739 24.60 -17.71 23.50
CA ILE A 739 23.43 -18.16 22.75
C ILE A 739 22.91 -17.10 21.78
N GLY A 740 23.39 -15.84 21.83
CA GLY A 740 22.97 -14.73 20.93
C GLY A 740 21.46 -14.52 20.89
N LYS A 741 20.80 -14.65 22.04
CA LYS A 741 19.35 -14.60 22.14
C LYS A 741 18.92 -13.40 22.94
N VAL A 742 18.02 -12.61 22.39
CA VAL A 742 17.24 -11.61 23.13
C VAL A 742 15.85 -12.18 23.32
N VAL A 743 15.49 -12.45 24.57
CA VAL A 743 14.13 -12.85 24.93
C VAL A 743 13.44 -11.66 25.57
N LYS A 744 12.39 -11.14 24.92
CA LYS A 744 11.54 -10.10 25.50
C LYS A 744 10.23 -10.74 25.89
N ILE A 745 10.00 -10.81 27.20
CA ILE A 745 8.75 -11.33 27.75
C ILE A 745 7.84 -10.12 27.94
N LEU A 746 6.77 -10.02 27.15
CA LEU A 746 5.84 -8.89 27.20
C LEU A 746 4.61 -9.18 28.06
N ASN A 747 4.11 -10.42 28.04
CA ASN A 747 3.02 -10.89 28.89
C ASN A 747 3.16 -12.40 29.09
N LEU A 748 2.89 -12.91 30.26
CA LEU A 748 2.93 -14.34 30.56
C LEU A 748 1.55 -14.95 30.41
N VAL A 749 1.42 -15.96 29.58
CA VAL A 749 0.23 -16.79 29.52
C VAL A 749 0.41 -17.98 30.47
N SER A 750 -0.65 -18.43 31.08
CA SER A 750 -0.72 -19.57 32.01
C SER A 750 -0.15 -20.89 31.49
N PHE A 751 0.54 -20.88 30.38
CA PHE A 751 1.27 -22.03 29.82
C PHE A 751 2.35 -22.60 30.73
N ILE A 752 2.75 -21.81 31.74
CA ILE A 752 3.88 -22.15 32.63
C ILE A 752 3.39 -22.85 33.89
N ASP A 753 2.09 -22.83 34.16
CA ASP A 753 1.50 -23.48 35.32
C ASP A 753 1.22 -24.97 35.14
N LYS A 754 1.74 -25.59 34.13
CA LYS A 754 1.64 -26.99 33.79
C LYS A 754 3.01 -27.61 33.65
#